data_0121a096a5044c964aa1676c6e906b56
#
_entry.id   0121a096a5044c964aa1676c6e906b56
#
_cell.length_a   1.000
_cell.length_b   1.000
_cell.length_c   1.000
_cell.angle_alpha   90.00
_cell.angle_beta   90.00
_cell.angle_gamma   90.00
#
_symmetry.space_group_name_H-M   'P 1'
#
loop_
_entity.id
_entity.type
_entity.pdbx_description
1 polymer ?
#
loop_
_entity_poly.entity_id
_entity_poly.type
_entity_poly.pdbx_seq_one_letter_code
_entity_poly.pdbx_strand_id
1 'polypeptide(L)'
;MKRKRLFILLLMLPGIAVLPCWAQQQQRKKVAVVLSGGGAKGIAHIGVLKVLERAGIPVDIVTGTSMGSIVGGLYSIGYTADQLDSLVRAQNWTYVLSDDENLRNQSLSKREKKNTYLFQRGISLKSEKKSASAGILRGKNLAVLFRNLTDGYNDSLDFYSLPRPFACVATDIVTNTEYDFHSGVLAEAMRASMAIPGAFSPVRKGRMMLVDGGLRNNYPADIARRMGADIIIGSTVQGTPKTADDLTNTAAILGQIVDVNCKNKYDENLSITDVPIRMNTKPYGAASFTREAIDTLIHRGEEEAMRHWDELMALKARIGIPADYQVSPIACQQPQSMEKKYLVSRFNFVGTTPEDEYFIRTKFRLKDGDSIDAAHAELIATSMRVDLYYEEADYEFARNHDGYTLTFKAGARETAQIQAGTRFDTEEMAAIQIGAEVPFHTKIPAVLDITVRLGRRVKARAEIVYTPVSFTKLRLAYEYAHNDMNIYSKGSKAFNHTFNHHAVSFTPLDFNLRNFNITMSACWDYYHHDDLLAGVQYLAAGDLQKLTDDHYYSYHFQTLYDSENDAYFPTRGARFHGGYGYYTDNFTGFDGHTGFSVLDAAWRMAFALSKRLTLQPMAYGRMLFGSEIPMVVANTIGGDFFGHYVDQQMPFAGLGHMELADNHFIGLRLKAQENIYKSVFLTAKVNAAVHANRLADLFSTTMLWGAQVGGYYKSMLGPLGASLGWNNRSDRLYFYINLGYEF
;
A
#
# COMPACT_ATOMS: atom_id res chain seq x y z
N MET A 1 -13.93 95.50 -39.12
CA MET A 1 -12.66 96.11 -39.65
C MET A 1 -11.67 94.93 -39.94
N LYS A 2 -11.09 94.98 -41.19
CA LYS A 2 -9.90 94.35 -41.72
C LYS A 2 -9.89 92.82 -41.66
N ARG A 3 -10.20 92.12 -42.75
CA ARG A 3 -9.41 91.71 -43.93
C ARG A 3 -8.00 91.13 -43.59
N LYS A 4 -7.80 89.84 -43.88
CA LYS A 4 -6.72 89.48 -44.81
C LYS A 4 -6.93 87.99 -45.31
N ARG A 5 -6.95 87.97 -46.64
CA ARG A 5 -6.85 86.72 -47.50
C ARG A 5 -5.44 86.20 -47.43
N LEU A 6 -5.24 84.85 -47.49
CA LEU A 6 -4.06 84.28 -48.09
C LEU A 6 -4.27 82.87 -48.63
N PHE A 7 -4.21 82.75 -49.89
CA PHE A 7 -3.65 81.86 -50.82
C PHE A 7 -3.64 80.34 -50.54
N ILE A 8 -4.36 79.62 -51.35
CA ILE A 8 -4.27 78.18 -51.71
C ILE A 8 -3.04 78.00 -52.59
N LEU A 9 -2.11 77.13 -52.19
CA LEU A 9 -1.12 76.57 -53.07
C LEU A 9 -1.37 75.09 -53.20
N LEU A 10 -1.85 74.64 -54.36
CA LEU A 10 -2.08 73.30 -54.78
C LEU A 10 -0.76 72.70 -55.13
N LEU A 11 -0.24 71.66 -54.39
CA LEU A 11 0.86 70.81 -54.77
C LEU A 11 0.28 69.40 -55.03
N MET A 12 0.17 69.08 -56.24
CA MET A 12 -0.03 67.71 -56.76
C MET A 12 1.20 66.87 -56.41
N LEU A 13 1.04 65.88 -55.53
CA LEU A 13 1.97 64.77 -55.35
C LEU A 13 1.26 63.49 -55.86
N PRO A 14 1.93 62.67 -56.69
CA PRO A 14 1.35 61.45 -57.18
C PRO A 14 1.17 60.46 -56.01
N GLY A 15 -0.08 60.00 -55.85
CA GLY A 15 -0.42 58.97 -54.88
C GLY A 15 0.24 57.63 -55.21
N ILE A 16 1.30 57.33 -54.53
CA ILE A 16 1.75 55.93 -54.39
C ILE A 16 0.71 55.24 -53.52
N ALA A 17 -0.17 54.47 -54.17
CA ALA A 17 -1.08 53.53 -53.50
C ALA A 17 -0.19 52.46 -52.85
N VAL A 18 0.15 52.65 -51.56
CA VAL A 18 0.63 51.57 -50.69
C VAL A 18 -0.56 50.67 -50.48
N LEU A 19 -0.74 49.66 -51.34
CA LEU A 19 -1.59 48.53 -51.02
C LEU A 19 -1.04 47.93 -49.73
N PRO A 20 -1.84 47.85 -48.66
CA PRO A 20 -1.43 47.03 -47.54
C PRO A 20 -1.33 45.59 -48.06
N CYS A 21 -0.12 45.11 -48.26
CA CYS A 21 0.14 43.69 -48.44
C CYS A 21 -0.30 43.02 -47.12
N TRP A 22 -1.55 42.66 -47.04
CA TRP A 22 -2.03 41.71 -46.07
C TRP A 22 -1.30 40.40 -46.38
N ALA A 23 -0.11 40.22 -45.82
CA ALA A 23 0.48 38.93 -45.72
C ALA A 23 -0.53 38.15 -44.89
N GLN A 24 -1.39 37.40 -45.56
CA GLN A 24 -2.21 36.39 -44.94
C GLN A 24 -1.21 35.42 -44.32
N GLN A 25 -0.98 35.58 -43.00
CA GLN A 25 -0.16 34.70 -42.24
C GLN A 25 -0.82 33.34 -42.37
N GLN A 26 -0.30 32.53 -43.30
CA GLN A 26 -0.86 31.21 -43.60
C GLN A 26 -0.82 30.42 -42.29
N GLN A 27 -1.99 30.32 -41.67
CA GLN A 27 -2.13 29.68 -40.37
C GLN A 27 -1.64 28.24 -40.55
N ARG A 28 -0.57 27.85 -39.82
CA ARG A 28 -0.04 26.49 -39.92
C ARG A 28 -1.12 25.47 -39.59
N LYS A 29 -1.02 24.30 -40.15
CA LYS A 29 -1.93 23.20 -39.84
C LYS A 29 -1.81 22.76 -38.39
N LYS A 30 -2.95 22.43 -37.82
CA LYS A 30 -3.03 21.93 -36.41
C LYS A 30 -2.69 20.45 -36.37
N VAL A 31 -1.77 20.08 -35.50
CA VAL A 31 -1.33 18.71 -35.30
C VAL A 31 -1.95 18.14 -34.02
N ALA A 32 -2.57 16.98 -34.14
CA ALA A 32 -3.03 16.21 -33.02
C ALA A 32 -2.13 14.99 -32.76
N VAL A 33 -1.96 14.68 -31.47
CA VAL A 33 -1.40 13.40 -31.02
C VAL A 33 -2.51 12.56 -30.41
N VAL A 34 -2.65 11.33 -30.91
CA VAL A 34 -3.64 10.34 -30.48
C VAL A 34 -2.94 9.19 -29.78
N LEU A 35 -3.30 8.90 -28.53
CA LEU A 35 -2.67 7.91 -27.67
C LEU A 35 -3.67 6.80 -27.32
N SER A 36 -3.37 5.57 -27.72
CA SER A 36 -4.27 4.44 -27.47
C SER A 36 -4.25 3.98 -26.00
N GLY A 37 -5.30 3.27 -25.60
CA GLY A 37 -5.29 2.49 -24.35
C GLY A 37 -4.40 1.25 -24.46
N GLY A 38 -4.04 0.69 -23.29
CA GLY A 38 -3.23 -0.54 -23.25
C GLY A 38 -2.65 -0.90 -21.89
N GLY A 39 -3.07 -0.25 -20.80
CA GLY A 39 -2.49 -0.44 -19.46
C GLY A 39 -0.99 -0.13 -19.46
N ALA A 40 -0.16 -0.94 -18.81
CA ALA A 40 1.29 -0.72 -18.75
C ALA A 40 1.96 -0.56 -20.13
N LYS A 41 1.42 -1.21 -21.17
CA LYS A 41 1.94 -1.06 -22.54
C LYS A 41 1.94 0.40 -23.01
N GLY A 42 0.92 1.17 -22.61
CA GLY A 42 0.79 2.59 -22.99
C GLY A 42 1.89 3.49 -22.44
N ILE A 43 2.75 3.03 -21.51
CA ILE A 43 3.95 3.74 -21.09
C ILE A 43 4.89 4.01 -22.27
N ALA A 44 4.83 3.18 -23.32
CA ALA A 44 5.59 3.36 -24.56
C ALA A 44 5.26 4.68 -25.29
N HIS A 45 4.07 5.26 -25.09
CA HIS A 45 3.72 6.58 -25.66
C HIS A 45 4.69 7.68 -25.23
N ILE A 46 5.28 7.56 -24.03
CA ILE A 46 6.29 8.52 -23.54
C ILE A 46 7.49 8.56 -24.47
N GLY A 47 7.95 7.39 -24.93
CA GLY A 47 9.05 7.30 -25.91
C GLY A 47 8.71 7.98 -27.24
N VAL A 48 7.47 7.81 -27.73
CA VAL A 48 6.99 8.50 -28.93
C VAL A 48 7.01 10.02 -28.73
N LEU A 49 6.47 10.51 -27.61
CA LEU A 49 6.47 11.95 -27.29
C LEU A 49 7.88 12.54 -27.22
N LYS A 50 8.88 11.80 -26.70
CA LYS A 50 10.30 12.24 -26.69
C LYS A 50 10.82 12.50 -28.11
N VAL A 51 10.47 11.61 -29.05
CA VAL A 51 10.90 11.78 -30.45
C VAL A 51 10.18 12.95 -31.11
N LEU A 52 8.87 13.14 -30.87
CA LEU A 52 8.13 14.28 -31.38
C LEU A 52 8.69 15.62 -30.86
N GLU A 53 9.02 15.70 -29.58
CA GLU A 53 9.69 16.88 -29.01
C GLU A 53 11.06 17.13 -29.63
N ARG A 54 11.86 16.07 -29.79
CA ARG A 54 13.18 16.14 -30.46
C ARG A 54 13.08 16.56 -31.91
N ALA A 55 12.08 16.07 -32.64
CA ALA A 55 11.79 16.45 -34.00
C ALA A 55 11.26 17.89 -34.13
N GLY A 56 10.89 18.54 -33.04
CA GLY A 56 10.30 19.89 -33.05
C GLY A 56 8.91 19.92 -33.69
N ILE A 57 8.11 18.87 -33.54
CA ILE A 57 6.73 18.80 -34.03
C ILE A 57 5.80 19.49 -33.01
N PRO A 58 5.11 20.58 -33.41
CA PRO A 58 4.14 21.22 -32.52
C PRO A 58 2.92 20.33 -32.34
N VAL A 59 2.51 20.12 -31.08
CA VAL A 59 1.29 19.36 -30.73
C VAL A 59 0.25 20.37 -30.25
N ASP A 60 -0.84 20.51 -31.00
CA ASP A 60 -1.92 21.44 -30.73
C ASP A 60 -3.11 20.80 -30.03
N ILE A 61 -3.33 19.51 -30.22
CA ILE A 61 -4.47 18.75 -29.68
C ILE A 61 -3.95 17.40 -29.20
N VAL A 62 -4.45 16.94 -28.07
CA VAL A 62 -4.14 15.63 -27.53
C VAL A 62 -5.43 14.87 -27.28
N THR A 63 -5.52 13.64 -27.78
CA THR A 63 -6.62 12.74 -27.43
C THR A 63 -6.09 11.41 -26.94
N GLY A 64 -6.79 10.78 -25.99
CA GLY A 64 -6.30 9.53 -25.43
C GLY A 64 -7.36 8.68 -24.75
N THR A 65 -7.08 7.40 -24.63
CA THR A 65 -7.92 6.43 -23.92
C THR A 65 -7.09 5.66 -22.90
N SER A 66 -7.64 5.39 -21.70
CA SER A 66 -6.99 4.58 -20.67
C SER A 66 -5.59 5.12 -20.31
N MET A 67 -4.51 4.35 -20.44
CA MET A 67 -3.14 4.85 -20.23
C MET A 67 -2.81 6.03 -21.17
N GLY A 68 -3.32 6.02 -22.40
CA GLY A 68 -3.17 7.16 -23.31
C GLY A 68 -3.85 8.44 -22.79
N SER A 69 -4.95 8.32 -22.02
CA SER A 69 -5.57 9.48 -21.36
C SER A 69 -4.72 10.02 -20.21
N ILE A 70 -3.99 9.15 -19.51
CA ILE A 70 -3.09 9.55 -18.41
C ILE A 70 -1.88 10.29 -18.97
N VAL A 71 -1.17 9.66 -19.92
CA VAL A 71 -0.01 10.26 -20.57
C VAL A 71 -0.40 11.55 -21.30
N GLY A 72 -1.49 11.51 -22.08
CA GLY A 72 -2.00 12.65 -22.85
C GLY A 72 -2.51 13.78 -21.96
N GLY A 73 -3.27 13.48 -20.92
CA GLY A 73 -3.79 14.48 -19.96
C GLY A 73 -2.67 15.23 -19.23
N LEU A 74 -1.64 14.52 -18.78
CA LEU A 74 -0.47 15.15 -18.17
C LEU A 74 0.35 15.96 -19.19
N TYR A 75 0.52 15.44 -20.40
CA TYR A 75 1.18 16.14 -21.50
C TYR A 75 0.41 17.41 -21.90
N SER A 76 -0.93 17.39 -21.85
CA SER A 76 -1.77 18.53 -22.20
C SER A 76 -1.65 19.71 -21.24
N ILE A 77 -1.36 19.47 -19.97
CA ILE A 77 -1.12 20.51 -18.95
C ILE A 77 0.33 20.98 -18.87
N GLY A 78 1.20 20.50 -19.78
CA GLY A 78 2.55 21.03 -19.97
C GLY A 78 3.70 20.13 -19.49
N TYR A 79 3.45 18.94 -18.97
CA TYR A 79 4.56 18.01 -18.69
C TYR A 79 5.32 17.69 -19.97
N THR A 80 6.65 17.68 -19.93
CA THR A 80 7.49 17.18 -21.01
C THR A 80 7.56 15.67 -21.00
N ALA A 81 7.93 15.07 -22.12
CA ALA A 81 8.12 13.62 -22.20
C ALA A 81 9.18 13.10 -21.21
N ASP A 82 10.26 13.87 -20.94
CA ASP A 82 11.29 13.51 -19.95
C ASP A 82 10.78 13.61 -18.52
N GLN A 83 9.90 14.56 -18.22
CA GLN A 83 9.25 14.63 -16.91
C GLN A 83 8.31 13.44 -16.71
N LEU A 84 7.54 13.04 -17.74
CA LEU A 84 6.67 11.87 -17.67
C LEU A 84 7.48 10.58 -17.49
N ASP A 85 8.63 10.44 -18.16
CA ASP A 85 9.56 9.32 -17.97
C ASP A 85 10.04 9.25 -16.49
N SER A 86 10.50 10.38 -15.96
CA SER A 86 10.94 10.47 -14.56
C SER A 86 9.83 10.13 -13.58
N LEU A 87 8.62 10.62 -13.82
CA LEU A 87 7.44 10.35 -12.98
C LEU A 87 7.04 8.88 -12.96
N VAL A 88 6.99 8.23 -14.13
CA VAL A 88 6.57 6.83 -14.21
C VAL A 88 7.58 5.89 -13.53
N ARG A 89 8.88 6.22 -13.60
CA ARG A 89 9.95 5.47 -12.95
C ARG A 89 9.99 5.65 -11.43
N ALA A 90 9.56 6.81 -10.93
CA ALA A 90 9.55 7.14 -9.50
C ALA A 90 8.41 6.44 -8.74
N GLN A 91 7.37 5.96 -9.42
CA GLN A 91 6.19 5.39 -8.77
C GLN A 91 6.46 4.00 -8.18
N ASN A 92 5.91 3.76 -7.00
CA ASN A 92 5.72 2.40 -6.49
C ASN A 92 4.40 1.83 -7.03
N TRP A 93 4.46 1.23 -8.23
CA TRP A 93 3.28 0.73 -8.92
C TRP A 93 2.50 -0.33 -8.15
N THR A 94 3.16 -1.14 -7.33
CA THR A 94 2.47 -2.11 -6.45
C THR A 94 1.55 -1.41 -5.47
N TYR A 95 1.99 -0.29 -4.89
CA TYR A 95 1.17 0.52 -4.00
C TYR A 95 0.12 1.33 -4.76
N VAL A 96 0.51 1.99 -5.85
CA VAL A 96 -0.40 2.85 -6.65
C VAL A 96 -1.57 2.05 -7.24
N LEU A 97 -1.31 0.80 -7.67
CA LEU A 97 -2.32 -0.12 -8.21
C LEU A 97 -2.99 -0.98 -7.12
N SER A 98 -2.90 -0.60 -5.87
CA SER A 98 -3.63 -1.21 -4.75
C SER A 98 -4.54 -0.17 -4.08
N ASP A 99 -5.46 -0.64 -3.24
CA ASP A 99 -6.24 0.21 -2.34
C ASP A 99 -5.64 0.24 -0.93
N ASP A 100 -4.40 -0.20 -0.79
CA ASP A 100 -3.71 -0.26 0.49
C ASP A 100 -3.53 1.14 1.08
N GLU A 101 -3.81 1.24 2.38
CA GLU A 101 -3.42 2.44 3.13
C GLU A 101 -1.91 2.50 3.31
N ASN A 102 -1.34 3.70 3.26
CA ASN A 102 0.07 3.88 3.50
C ASN A 102 0.42 3.38 4.92
N LEU A 103 1.37 2.44 5.01
CA LEU A 103 1.82 1.88 6.29
C LEU A 103 2.25 2.95 7.29
N ARG A 104 2.76 4.09 6.81
CA ARG A 104 3.16 5.22 7.66
C ARG A 104 1.97 5.93 8.31
N ASN A 105 0.77 5.78 7.78
CA ASN A 105 -0.45 6.40 8.26
C ASN A 105 -1.26 5.46 9.17
N GLN A 106 -0.85 4.19 9.29
CA GLN A 106 -1.51 3.20 10.13
C GLN A 106 -0.84 3.11 11.50
N SER A 107 -1.64 2.83 12.55
CA SER A 107 -1.12 2.49 13.87
C SER A 107 -0.35 1.16 13.84
N LEU A 108 0.59 0.96 14.77
CA LEU A 108 1.36 -0.28 14.88
C LEU A 108 0.46 -1.51 14.96
N SER A 109 -0.58 -1.48 15.81
CA SER A 109 -1.51 -2.59 15.96
C SER A 109 -2.24 -2.96 14.65
N LYS A 110 -2.60 -1.97 13.82
CA LYS A 110 -3.22 -2.25 12.51
C LYS A 110 -2.21 -2.81 11.50
N ARG A 111 -0.96 -2.37 11.54
CA ARG A 111 0.12 -2.95 10.72
C ARG A 111 0.39 -4.41 11.08
N GLU A 112 0.41 -4.74 12.36
CA GLU A 112 0.58 -6.12 12.82
C GLU A 112 -0.60 -7.01 12.37
N LYS A 113 -1.83 -6.57 12.53
CA LYS A 113 -3.01 -7.30 12.05
C LYS A 113 -2.97 -7.57 10.54
N LYS A 114 -2.54 -6.59 9.73
CA LYS A 114 -2.39 -6.78 8.27
C LYS A 114 -1.38 -7.89 7.93
N ASN A 115 -0.35 -8.07 8.76
CA ASN A 115 0.67 -9.09 8.57
C ASN A 115 0.28 -10.46 9.17
N THR A 116 -0.89 -10.57 9.78
CA THR A 116 -1.42 -11.76 10.44
C THR A 116 -2.51 -12.44 9.61
N TYR A 117 -3.33 -11.65 8.90
CA TYR A 117 -4.50 -12.16 8.19
C TYR A 117 -4.29 -12.21 6.68
N LEU A 118 -4.69 -13.32 6.08
CA LEU A 118 -4.71 -13.52 4.63
C LEU A 118 -5.82 -12.72 3.94
N PHE A 119 -6.96 -12.62 4.61
CA PHE A 119 -8.17 -12.01 4.10
C PHE A 119 -8.74 -11.04 5.13
N GLN A 120 -9.08 -9.83 4.68
CA GLN A 120 -9.76 -8.83 5.49
C GLN A 120 -10.81 -8.14 4.62
N ARG A 121 -12.05 -8.13 5.07
CA ARG A 121 -13.16 -7.50 4.34
C ARG A 121 -14.15 -6.84 5.28
N GLY A 122 -14.48 -5.58 4.97
CA GLY A 122 -15.58 -4.88 5.59
C GLY A 122 -16.94 -5.41 5.12
N ILE A 123 -17.91 -5.45 6.03
CA ILE A 123 -19.31 -5.81 5.78
C ILE A 123 -20.18 -4.63 6.18
N SER A 124 -21.07 -4.20 5.28
CA SER A 124 -22.10 -3.21 5.56
C SER A 124 -23.47 -3.92 5.55
N LEU A 125 -24.13 -3.98 6.70
CA LEU A 125 -25.46 -4.58 6.85
C LEU A 125 -26.60 -3.58 6.55
N LYS A 126 -26.30 -2.27 6.53
CA LYS A 126 -27.25 -1.17 6.31
C LYS A 126 -27.00 -0.46 4.97
N SER A 127 -26.99 -1.19 3.86
CA SER A 127 -26.91 -0.55 2.56
C SER A 127 -28.33 -0.36 2.00
N GLU A 128 -28.90 0.82 2.14
CA GLU A 128 -30.13 1.20 1.43
C GLU A 128 -29.93 1.35 -0.09
N LYS A 129 -28.72 1.45 -0.57
CA LYS A 129 -28.34 1.31 -1.98
C LYS A 129 -26.94 0.71 -2.01
N LYS A 130 -26.83 -0.56 -2.34
CA LYS A 130 -25.56 -1.18 -2.69
C LYS A 130 -24.90 -0.32 -3.77
N SER A 131 -23.93 0.50 -3.40
CA SER A 131 -22.93 0.94 -4.34
C SER A 131 -22.24 -0.34 -4.77
N ALA A 132 -22.60 -0.87 -5.92
CA ALA A 132 -21.95 -2.04 -6.46
C ALA A 132 -20.50 -1.67 -6.72
N SER A 133 -19.60 -2.00 -5.78
CA SER A 133 -18.18 -2.01 -6.09
C SER A 133 -17.97 -3.20 -7.01
N ALA A 134 -18.20 -2.97 -8.31
CA ALA A 134 -18.11 -3.98 -9.35
C ALA A 134 -16.66 -4.31 -9.73
N GLY A 135 -15.67 -3.68 -9.11
CA GLY A 135 -14.24 -3.92 -9.32
C GLY A 135 -13.58 -4.50 -8.07
N ILE A 136 -12.45 -5.21 -8.27
CA ILE A 136 -11.62 -5.73 -7.18
C ILE A 136 -10.95 -4.55 -6.44
N LEU A 137 -10.53 -3.51 -7.20
CA LEU A 137 -9.82 -2.32 -6.72
C LEU A 137 -10.72 -1.08 -6.90
N ARG A 138 -10.80 -0.26 -5.88
CA ARG A 138 -11.46 1.06 -5.97
C ARG A 138 -10.62 2.07 -6.75
N GLY A 139 -9.29 1.87 -6.80
CA GLY A 139 -8.32 2.75 -7.46
C GLY A 139 -8.08 4.05 -6.70
N LYS A 140 -8.21 4.01 -5.37
CA LYS A 140 -8.03 5.14 -4.46
C LYS A 140 -6.65 5.77 -4.61
N ASN A 141 -5.58 4.97 -4.58
CA ASN A 141 -4.21 5.48 -4.65
C ASN A 141 -3.90 6.10 -6.01
N LEU A 142 -4.52 5.58 -7.08
CA LEU A 142 -4.47 6.20 -8.42
C LEU A 142 -5.18 7.55 -8.45
N ALA A 143 -6.36 7.67 -7.84
CA ALA A 143 -7.09 8.93 -7.78
C ALA A 143 -6.29 10.00 -7.04
N VAL A 144 -5.65 9.64 -5.91
CA VAL A 144 -4.73 10.52 -5.17
C VAL A 144 -3.52 10.91 -6.02
N LEU A 145 -2.91 9.96 -6.71
CA LEU A 145 -1.78 10.24 -7.62
C LEU A 145 -2.19 11.23 -8.70
N PHE A 146 -3.30 11.01 -9.39
CA PHE A 146 -3.76 11.89 -10.46
C PHE A 146 -4.07 13.30 -9.94
N ARG A 147 -4.75 13.42 -8.80
CA ARG A 147 -5.03 14.71 -8.16
C ARG A 147 -3.74 15.48 -7.86
N ASN A 148 -2.72 14.80 -7.37
CA ASN A 148 -1.43 15.41 -7.08
C ASN A 148 -0.68 15.83 -8.36
N LEU A 149 -0.75 15.02 -9.42
CA LEU A 149 -0.09 15.33 -10.69
C LEU A 149 -0.82 16.40 -11.51
N THR A 150 -2.09 16.64 -11.23
CA THR A 150 -2.90 17.69 -11.87
C THR A 150 -3.15 18.89 -10.95
N ASP A 151 -2.29 19.10 -9.94
CA ASP A 151 -2.41 20.28 -9.06
C ASP A 151 -2.43 21.56 -9.88
N GLY A 152 -3.38 22.46 -9.54
CA GLY A 152 -3.69 23.66 -10.34
C GLY A 152 -4.76 23.45 -11.43
N TYR A 153 -5.15 22.19 -11.71
CA TYR A 153 -6.22 21.82 -12.65
C TYR A 153 -7.28 20.92 -12.00
N ASN A 154 -7.40 20.97 -10.66
CA ASN A 154 -8.32 20.13 -9.90
C ASN A 154 -9.75 20.68 -9.83
N ASP A 155 -9.99 21.89 -10.34
CA ASP A 155 -11.33 22.44 -10.53
C ASP A 155 -11.97 21.89 -11.81
N SER A 156 -13.30 21.97 -11.89
CA SER A 156 -14.02 21.67 -13.13
C SER A 156 -13.71 22.74 -14.19
N LEU A 157 -13.14 22.34 -15.30
CA LEU A 157 -12.71 23.25 -16.36
C LEU A 157 -13.04 22.70 -17.75
N ASP A 158 -13.01 23.58 -18.74
CA ASP A 158 -13.09 23.23 -20.17
C ASP A 158 -11.71 22.76 -20.63
N PHE A 159 -11.61 21.52 -21.15
CA PHE A 159 -10.34 20.96 -21.61
C PHE A 159 -9.83 21.57 -22.90
N TYR A 160 -10.67 22.34 -23.62
CA TYR A 160 -10.21 23.17 -24.72
C TYR A 160 -9.35 24.36 -24.26
N SER A 161 -9.50 24.78 -23.00
CA SER A 161 -8.73 25.86 -22.39
C SER A 161 -7.37 25.43 -21.83
N LEU A 162 -7.06 24.12 -21.84
CA LEU A 162 -5.77 23.63 -21.42
C LEU A 162 -4.63 24.11 -22.34
N PRO A 163 -3.39 24.21 -21.89
CA PRO A 163 -2.24 24.59 -22.70
C PRO A 163 -2.14 23.82 -24.03
N ARG A 164 -2.55 22.55 -24.04
CA ARG A 164 -2.91 21.78 -25.25
C ARG A 164 -4.33 21.27 -25.07
N PRO A 165 -5.30 21.69 -25.92
CA PRO A 165 -6.65 21.13 -25.93
C PRO A 165 -6.65 19.61 -25.84
N PHE A 166 -7.47 19.08 -24.95
CA PHE A 166 -7.48 17.67 -24.58
C PHE A 166 -8.88 17.05 -24.63
N ALA A 167 -8.93 15.78 -25.01
CA ALA A 167 -10.10 14.95 -24.77
C ALA A 167 -9.71 13.52 -24.42
N CYS A 168 -10.51 12.88 -23.57
CA CYS A 168 -10.34 11.45 -23.31
C CYS A 168 -11.68 10.72 -23.29
N VAL A 169 -11.60 9.41 -23.52
CA VAL A 169 -12.76 8.57 -23.71
C VAL A 169 -13.03 7.73 -22.49
N ALA A 170 -14.29 7.64 -22.08
CA ALA A 170 -14.83 6.61 -21.21
C ALA A 170 -16.00 5.90 -21.90
N THR A 171 -16.45 4.79 -21.34
CA THR A 171 -17.63 4.05 -21.79
C THR A 171 -18.70 4.09 -20.70
N ASP A 172 -19.89 4.58 -21.00
CA ASP A 172 -21.04 4.40 -20.12
C ASP A 172 -21.58 2.98 -20.29
N ILE A 173 -21.38 2.14 -19.26
CA ILE A 173 -21.78 0.73 -19.30
C ILE A 173 -23.31 0.57 -19.18
N VAL A 174 -24.04 1.59 -18.73
CA VAL A 174 -25.51 1.56 -18.64
C VAL A 174 -26.16 1.66 -20.00
N THR A 175 -25.68 2.56 -20.81
CA THR A 175 -26.21 2.82 -22.17
C THR A 175 -25.36 2.14 -23.25
N ASN A 176 -24.19 1.62 -22.88
CA ASN A 176 -23.21 1.05 -23.79
C ASN A 176 -22.72 2.05 -24.86
N THR A 177 -22.61 3.32 -24.50
CA THR A 177 -22.19 4.42 -25.38
C THR A 177 -20.82 4.96 -25.00
N GLU A 178 -20.16 5.55 -25.98
CA GLU A 178 -18.93 6.35 -25.79
C GLU A 178 -19.27 7.66 -25.08
N TYR A 179 -18.43 8.05 -24.13
CA TYR A 179 -18.51 9.31 -23.43
C TYR A 179 -17.18 10.05 -23.56
N ASP A 180 -17.20 11.13 -24.35
CA ASP A 180 -16.03 11.96 -24.62
C ASP A 180 -15.93 13.07 -23.54
N PHE A 181 -14.88 13.01 -22.73
CA PHE A 181 -14.59 14.07 -21.79
C PHE A 181 -13.93 15.26 -22.50
N HIS A 182 -14.63 16.38 -22.56
CA HIS A 182 -14.12 17.67 -23.00
C HIS A 182 -14.13 18.72 -21.87
N SER A 183 -14.64 18.36 -20.70
CA SER A 183 -14.72 19.23 -19.53
C SER A 183 -14.89 18.42 -18.25
N GLY A 184 -14.67 19.07 -17.12
CA GLY A 184 -14.77 18.50 -15.78
C GLY A 184 -13.45 18.53 -15.04
N VAL A 185 -13.30 17.70 -14.00
CA VAL A 185 -12.04 17.54 -13.26
C VAL A 185 -11.13 16.58 -14.05
N LEU A 186 -9.96 17.06 -14.42
CA LEU A 186 -9.03 16.28 -15.27
C LEU A 186 -8.63 14.93 -14.65
N ALA A 187 -8.34 14.93 -13.35
CA ALA A 187 -8.01 13.69 -12.61
C ALA A 187 -9.17 12.67 -12.66
N GLU A 188 -10.42 13.13 -12.54
CA GLU A 188 -11.59 12.24 -12.61
C GLU A 188 -11.81 11.70 -14.02
N ALA A 189 -11.60 12.53 -15.05
CA ALA A 189 -11.71 12.11 -16.44
C ALA A 189 -10.68 10.99 -16.76
N MET A 190 -9.42 11.18 -16.36
CA MET A 190 -8.38 10.15 -16.50
C MET A 190 -8.73 8.88 -15.71
N ARG A 191 -9.24 9.02 -14.48
CA ARG A 191 -9.64 7.88 -13.63
C ARG A 191 -10.81 7.10 -14.26
N ALA A 192 -11.79 7.78 -14.84
CA ALA A 192 -12.90 7.14 -15.54
C ALA A 192 -12.43 6.41 -16.80
N SER A 193 -11.57 7.07 -17.60
CA SER A 193 -11.05 6.52 -18.85
C SER A 193 -10.22 5.23 -18.66
N MET A 194 -9.64 5.01 -17.45
CA MET A 194 -8.81 3.83 -17.15
C MET A 194 -9.49 2.80 -16.26
N ALA A 195 -10.79 2.91 -16.00
CA ALA A 195 -11.54 2.02 -15.12
C ALA A 195 -11.84 0.67 -15.78
N ILE A 196 -10.84 -0.18 -15.96
CA ILE A 196 -10.96 -1.50 -16.59
C ILE A 196 -11.97 -2.36 -15.83
N PRO A 197 -13.06 -2.85 -16.47
CA PRO A 197 -14.06 -3.70 -15.82
C PRO A 197 -13.43 -4.96 -15.24
N GLY A 198 -13.85 -5.30 -14.02
CA GLY A 198 -13.31 -6.43 -13.25
C GLY A 198 -12.01 -6.13 -12.49
N ALA A 199 -11.20 -5.17 -12.94
CA ALA A 199 -10.02 -4.71 -12.20
C ALA A 199 -10.33 -3.51 -11.31
N PHE A 200 -10.91 -2.45 -11.87
CA PHE A 200 -11.22 -1.23 -11.14
C PHE A 200 -12.72 -0.97 -11.05
N SER A 201 -13.13 -0.35 -9.95
CA SER A 201 -14.52 0.11 -9.78
C SER A 201 -14.85 1.18 -10.81
N PRO A 202 -16.07 1.14 -11.40
CA PRO A 202 -16.58 2.18 -12.29
C PRO A 202 -16.68 3.54 -11.61
N VAL A 203 -16.56 4.60 -12.38
CA VAL A 203 -16.75 5.98 -11.90
C VAL A 203 -18.19 6.42 -12.16
N ARG A 204 -18.91 6.83 -11.12
CA ARG A 204 -20.26 7.35 -11.26
C ARG A 204 -20.25 8.85 -11.61
N LYS A 205 -20.98 9.22 -12.67
CA LYS A 205 -21.20 10.62 -13.05
C LYS A 205 -22.70 10.84 -13.34
N GLY A 206 -23.39 11.38 -12.36
CA GLY A 206 -24.86 11.49 -12.43
C GLY A 206 -25.53 10.10 -12.52
N ARG A 207 -26.22 9.84 -13.62
CA ARG A 207 -26.86 8.55 -13.91
C ARG A 207 -25.97 7.56 -14.64
N MET A 208 -24.82 8.00 -15.16
CA MET A 208 -23.87 7.19 -15.89
C MET A 208 -22.99 6.37 -14.95
N MET A 209 -22.58 5.21 -15.43
CA MET A 209 -21.57 4.37 -14.80
C MET A 209 -20.43 4.18 -15.81
N LEU A 210 -19.34 4.96 -15.61
CA LEU A 210 -18.23 5.06 -16.54
C LEU A 210 -17.17 4.02 -16.26
N VAL A 211 -16.76 3.32 -17.30
CA VAL A 211 -15.65 2.35 -17.30
C VAL A 211 -14.65 2.72 -18.40
N ASP A 212 -13.57 1.94 -18.54
CA ASP A 212 -12.50 2.17 -19.52
C ASP A 212 -13.06 2.44 -20.92
N GLY A 213 -12.59 3.53 -21.52
CA GLY A 213 -13.01 3.98 -22.83
C GLY A 213 -12.64 3.04 -23.96
N GLY A 214 -11.65 2.18 -23.73
CA GLY A 214 -11.18 1.19 -24.72
C GLY A 214 -12.28 0.25 -25.21
N LEU A 215 -13.34 0.02 -24.41
CA LEU A 215 -14.47 -0.82 -24.84
C LEU A 215 -15.24 -0.21 -26.03
N ARG A 216 -15.15 1.09 -26.27
CA ARG A 216 -15.86 1.77 -27.37
C ARG A 216 -14.94 2.46 -28.36
N ASN A 217 -13.92 3.16 -27.87
CA ASN A 217 -12.98 3.88 -28.71
C ASN A 217 -11.58 3.86 -28.08
N ASN A 218 -10.81 2.81 -28.39
CA ASN A 218 -9.48 2.65 -27.80
C ASN A 218 -8.40 3.52 -28.43
N TYR A 219 -8.70 4.15 -29.57
CA TYR A 219 -7.76 4.96 -30.34
C TYR A 219 -8.49 6.15 -30.98
N PRO A 220 -8.71 7.24 -30.20
CA PRO A 220 -9.70 8.28 -30.51
C PRO A 220 -9.22 9.32 -31.53
N ALA A 221 -8.88 8.88 -32.80
CA ALA A 221 -8.48 9.75 -33.87
C ALA A 221 -9.67 10.55 -34.46
N ASP A 222 -10.86 9.95 -34.47
CA ASP A 222 -12.11 10.63 -34.83
C ASP A 222 -12.41 11.85 -33.94
N ILE A 223 -12.12 11.76 -32.66
CA ILE A 223 -12.26 12.87 -31.72
C ILE A 223 -11.26 13.98 -32.04
N ALA A 224 -10.00 13.63 -32.30
CA ALA A 224 -8.98 14.59 -32.69
C ALA A 224 -9.40 15.37 -33.99
N ARG A 225 -9.99 14.69 -34.98
CA ARG A 225 -10.56 15.34 -36.17
C ARG A 225 -11.72 16.29 -35.83
N ARG A 226 -12.65 15.85 -34.96
CA ARG A 226 -13.76 16.72 -34.48
C ARG A 226 -13.28 17.93 -33.72
N MET A 227 -12.14 17.85 -33.01
CA MET A 227 -11.50 18.97 -32.34
C MET A 227 -10.75 19.92 -33.29
N GLY A 228 -10.71 19.63 -34.58
CA GLY A 228 -10.14 20.47 -35.61
C GLY A 228 -8.69 20.18 -35.98
N ALA A 229 -8.22 18.94 -35.78
CA ALA A 229 -6.90 18.53 -36.21
C ALA A 229 -6.84 18.39 -37.76
N ASP A 230 -5.87 19.07 -38.40
CA ASP A 230 -5.57 18.92 -39.81
C ASP A 230 -4.66 17.71 -40.10
N ILE A 231 -3.80 17.39 -39.10
CA ILE A 231 -2.82 16.29 -39.15
C ILE A 231 -2.90 15.48 -37.87
N ILE A 232 -2.93 14.15 -38.00
CA ILE A 232 -2.97 13.24 -36.86
C ILE A 232 -1.72 12.38 -36.85
N ILE A 233 -0.94 12.46 -35.74
CA ILE A 233 0.11 11.51 -35.41
C ILE A 233 -0.47 10.57 -34.36
N GLY A 234 -0.53 9.30 -34.66
CA GLY A 234 -1.12 8.31 -33.77
C GLY A 234 -0.09 7.37 -33.15
N SER A 235 -0.17 7.20 -31.87
CA SER A 235 0.67 6.26 -31.11
C SER A 235 -0.21 5.14 -30.57
N THR A 236 0.03 3.89 -31.00
CA THR A 236 -0.81 2.75 -30.61
C THR A 236 0.01 1.56 -30.12
N VAL A 237 -0.44 0.99 -29.00
CA VAL A 237 0.10 -0.23 -28.39
C VAL A 237 -0.86 -1.43 -28.52
N GLN A 238 -1.86 -1.30 -29.38
CA GLN A 238 -2.82 -2.36 -29.64
C GLN A 238 -2.15 -3.50 -30.39
N GLY A 239 -2.11 -4.68 -29.75
CA GLY A 239 -1.45 -5.86 -30.30
C GLY A 239 -2.32 -6.63 -31.30
N THR A 240 -1.70 -7.61 -31.94
CA THR A 240 -2.43 -8.63 -32.73
C THR A 240 -3.34 -9.46 -31.79
N PRO A 241 -4.49 -9.95 -32.30
CA PRO A 241 -5.35 -10.83 -31.52
C PRO A 241 -4.58 -12.04 -30.96
N LYS A 242 -4.95 -12.48 -29.74
CA LYS A 242 -4.47 -13.75 -29.22
C LYS A 242 -5.08 -14.92 -29.94
N THR A 243 -4.34 -16.00 -30.07
CA THR A 243 -4.84 -17.28 -30.57
C THR A 243 -5.59 -18.06 -29.50
N ALA A 244 -6.29 -19.12 -29.88
CA ALA A 244 -6.96 -20.01 -28.92
C ALA A 244 -5.96 -20.62 -27.91
N ASP A 245 -4.73 -20.89 -28.35
CA ASP A 245 -3.68 -21.46 -27.49
C ASP A 245 -3.16 -20.49 -26.41
N ASP A 246 -3.35 -19.18 -26.59
CA ASP A 246 -3.00 -18.15 -25.61
C ASP A 246 -4.06 -18.01 -24.50
N LEU A 247 -5.25 -18.61 -24.65
CA LEU A 247 -6.40 -18.46 -23.75
C LEU A 247 -6.52 -19.61 -22.76
N THR A 248 -5.46 -19.82 -21.99
CA THR A 248 -5.31 -20.99 -21.11
C THR A 248 -6.01 -20.88 -19.75
N ASN A 249 -6.47 -19.68 -19.36
CA ASN A 249 -7.10 -19.45 -18.05
C ASN A 249 -8.15 -18.32 -18.11
N THR A 250 -8.99 -18.25 -17.07
CA THR A 250 -10.09 -17.26 -16.97
C THR A 250 -9.60 -15.82 -17.13
N ALA A 251 -8.45 -15.47 -16.56
CA ALA A 251 -7.90 -14.12 -16.65
C ALA A 251 -7.46 -13.78 -18.10
N ALA A 252 -6.89 -14.76 -18.84
CA ALA A 252 -6.55 -14.60 -20.25
C ALA A 252 -7.80 -14.43 -21.12
N ILE A 253 -8.88 -15.18 -20.82
CA ILE A 253 -10.17 -15.08 -21.51
C ILE A 253 -10.83 -13.72 -21.25
N LEU A 254 -10.90 -13.28 -19.99
CA LEU A 254 -11.42 -11.94 -19.64
C LEU A 254 -10.61 -10.82 -20.31
N GLY A 255 -9.29 -10.94 -20.28
CA GLY A 255 -8.41 -10.00 -21.00
C GLY A 255 -8.66 -9.99 -22.49
N GLN A 256 -8.94 -11.14 -23.13
CA GLN A 256 -9.26 -11.22 -24.55
C GLN A 256 -10.62 -10.59 -24.86
N ILE A 257 -11.63 -10.78 -24.01
CA ILE A 257 -12.94 -10.12 -24.16
C ILE A 257 -12.77 -8.59 -24.21
N VAL A 258 -11.94 -8.04 -23.33
CA VAL A 258 -11.60 -6.61 -23.34
C VAL A 258 -10.85 -6.24 -24.62
N ASP A 259 -9.79 -7.00 -24.98
CA ASP A 259 -8.96 -6.73 -26.16
C ASP A 259 -9.78 -6.75 -27.48
N VAL A 260 -10.76 -7.66 -27.60
CA VAL A 260 -11.66 -7.72 -28.77
C VAL A 260 -12.58 -6.51 -28.83
N ASN A 261 -13.14 -6.08 -27.70
CA ASN A 261 -13.98 -4.89 -27.67
C ASN A 261 -13.17 -3.60 -27.93
N CYS A 262 -11.88 -3.56 -27.57
CA CYS A 262 -10.98 -2.44 -27.86
C CYS A 262 -10.71 -2.23 -29.36
N LYS A 263 -11.19 -3.12 -30.23
CA LYS A 263 -11.11 -2.97 -31.72
C LYS A 263 -12.24 -2.14 -32.30
N ASN A 264 -13.25 -1.80 -31.58
CA ASN A 264 -14.31 -0.92 -32.01
C ASN A 264 -13.69 0.39 -32.54
N LYS A 265 -14.11 0.83 -33.73
CA LYS A 265 -13.60 2.02 -34.43
C LYS A 265 -12.06 2.04 -34.69
N TYR A 266 -11.31 1.01 -34.32
CA TYR A 266 -9.85 1.06 -34.40
C TYR A 266 -9.36 1.18 -35.83
N ASP A 267 -9.86 0.35 -36.74
CA ASP A 267 -9.43 0.35 -38.15
C ASP A 267 -9.89 1.62 -38.87
N GLU A 268 -11.09 2.12 -38.56
CA GLU A 268 -11.61 3.40 -39.06
C GLU A 268 -10.71 4.57 -38.61
N ASN A 269 -10.42 4.64 -37.32
CA ASN A 269 -9.57 5.68 -36.73
C ASN A 269 -8.13 5.60 -37.23
N LEU A 270 -7.64 4.40 -37.53
CA LEU A 270 -6.32 4.22 -38.10
C LEU A 270 -6.25 4.73 -39.53
N SER A 271 -7.32 4.55 -40.31
CA SER A 271 -7.39 4.99 -41.70
C SER A 271 -7.34 6.51 -41.88
N ILE A 272 -7.76 7.27 -40.85
CA ILE A 272 -7.73 8.75 -40.86
C ILE A 272 -6.48 9.32 -40.20
N THR A 273 -5.54 8.46 -39.74
CA THR A 273 -4.28 8.85 -39.11
C THR A 273 -3.21 9.08 -40.17
N ASP A 274 -2.56 10.25 -40.15
CA ASP A 274 -1.53 10.60 -41.14
C ASP A 274 -0.22 9.86 -40.89
N VAL A 275 0.22 9.72 -39.62
CA VAL A 275 1.44 9.00 -39.25
C VAL A 275 1.10 8.02 -38.10
N PRO A 276 0.83 6.74 -38.43
CA PRO A 276 0.50 5.72 -37.44
C PRO A 276 1.76 5.02 -36.90
N ILE A 277 2.17 5.34 -35.66
CA ILE A 277 3.29 4.70 -34.97
C ILE A 277 2.76 3.52 -34.15
N ARG A 278 3.06 2.29 -34.62
CA ARG A 278 2.57 1.04 -34.02
C ARG A 278 3.66 0.29 -33.31
N MET A 279 3.60 0.23 -32.00
CA MET A 279 4.64 -0.35 -31.16
C MET A 279 4.42 -1.84 -30.88
N ASN A 280 5.47 -2.65 -31.06
CA ASN A 280 5.49 -4.03 -30.59
C ASN A 280 5.82 -4.07 -29.10
N THR A 281 4.85 -4.41 -28.29
CA THR A 281 4.99 -4.45 -26.82
C THR A 281 5.22 -5.86 -26.26
N LYS A 282 5.21 -6.93 -27.07
CA LYS A 282 5.47 -8.30 -26.60
C LYS A 282 6.85 -8.43 -25.94
N PRO A 283 7.03 -9.18 -24.82
CA PRO A 283 6.03 -10.02 -24.15
C PRO A 283 5.18 -9.31 -23.10
N TYR A 284 5.25 -7.98 -22.98
CA TYR A 284 4.60 -7.22 -21.92
C TYR A 284 3.09 -7.07 -22.13
N GLY A 285 2.33 -7.25 -21.04
CA GLY A 285 0.88 -7.09 -20.99
C GLY A 285 0.43 -5.81 -20.28
N ALA A 286 -0.89 -5.64 -20.13
CA ALA A 286 -1.49 -4.47 -19.47
C ALA A 286 -1.10 -4.29 -17.99
N ALA A 287 -0.68 -5.37 -17.30
CA ALA A 287 -0.27 -5.35 -15.90
C ALA A 287 1.26 -5.35 -15.69
N SER A 288 2.07 -5.14 -16.73
CA SER A 288 3.53 -5.22 -16.68
C SER A 288 4.17 -3.92 -16.17
N PHE A 289 3.96 -3.56 -14.91
CA PHE A 289 4.51 -2.37 -14.27
C PHE A 289 5.85 -2.60 -13.55
N THR A 290 6.65 -3.57 -13.97
CA THR A 290 8.01 -3.73 -13.43
C THR A 290 8.95 -2.67 -14.01
N ARG A 291 10.01 -2.33 -13.27
CA ARG A 291 10.99 -1.35 -13.74
C ARG A 291 11.60 -1.71 -15.10
N GLU A 292 11.94 -2.99 -15.28
CA GLU A 292 12.44 -3.52 -16.54
C GLU A 292 11.44 -3.36 -17.70
N ALA A 293 10.15 -3.65 -17.45
CA ALA A 293 9.11 -3.46 -18.44
C ALA A 293 8.95 -1.99 -18.82
N ILE A 294 8.96 -1.09 -17.83
CA ILE A 294 8.86 0.36 -18.03
C ILE A 294 10.03 0.84 -18.91
N ASP A 295 11.27 0.46 -18.55
CA ASP A 295 12.48 0.82 -19.28
C ASP A 295 12.39 0.35 -20.73
N THR A 296 12.01 -0.90 -20.96
CA THR A 296 11.90 -1.49 -22.28
C THR A 296 10.78 -0.87 -23.11
N LEU A 297 9.61 -0.61 -22.51
CA LEU A 297 8.47 -0.04 -23.22
C LEU A 297 8.75 1.39 -23.70
N ILE A 298 9.34 2.24 -22.86
CA ILE A 298 9.73 3.60 -23.26
C ILE A 298 10.74 3.55 -24.41
N HIS A 299 11.77 2.71 -24.29
CA HIS A 299 12.78 2.54 -25.32
C HIS A 299 12.18 2.08 -26.65
N ARG A 300 11.28 1.11 -26.65
CA ARG A 300 10.57 0.66 -27.86
C ARG A 300 9.70 1.75 -28.48
N GLY A 301 9.09 2.61 -27.65
CA GLY A 301 8.38 3.78 -28.13
C GLY A 301 9.30 4.75 -28.87
N GLU A 302 10.51 5.02 -28.31
CA GLU A 302 11.53 5.83 -28.97
C GLU A 302 12.02 5.18 -30.27
N GLU A 303 12.38 3.89 -30.25
CA GLU A 303 12.86 3.16 -31.42
C GLU A 303 11.84 3.19 -32.57
N GLU A 304 10.56 2.90 -32.28
CA GLU A 304 9.53 2.88 -33.32
C GLU A 304 9.28 4.27 -33.90
N ALA A 305 9.20 5.29 -33.04
CA ALA A 305 9.05 6.67 -33.49
C ALA A 305 10.27 7.16 -34.29
N MET A 306 11.48 6.72 -33.96
CA MET A 306 12.70 7.02 -34.74
C MET A 306 12.71 6.36 -36.11
N ARG A 307 12.01 5.21 -36.32
CA ARG A 307 11.83 4.64 -37.68
C ARG A 307 10.99 5.53 -38.60
N HIS A 308 10.12 6.35 -38.00
CA HIS A 308 9.31 7.35 -38.69
C HIS A 308 9.99 8.74 -38.79
N TRP A 309 11.31 8.85 -38.41
CA TRP A 309 11.99 10.14 -38.35
C TRP A 309 11.92 10.96 -39.63
N ASP A 310 12.21 10.35 -40.77
CA ASP A 310 12.18 11.03 -42.10
C ASP A 310 10.76 11.47 -42.45
N GLU A 311 9.76 10.66 -42.13
CA GLU A 311 8.35 10.99 -42.31
C GLU A 311 7.93 12.18 -41.44
N LEU A 312 8.37 12.19 -40.15
CA LEU A 312 8.14 13.30 -39.23
C LEU A 312 8.83 14.60 -39.67
N MET A 313 10.04 14.49 -40.21
CA MET A 313 10.74 15.66 -40.76
C MET A 313 10.07 16.17 -42.02
N ALA A 314 9.62 15.30 -42.90
CA ALA A 314 8.83 15.69 -44.10
C ALA A 314 7.46 16.30 -43.72
N LEU A 315 6.90 15.88 -42.56
CA LEU A 315 5.63 16.39 -42.07
C LEU A 315 5.72 17.89 -41.71
N LYS A 316 6.89 18.42 -41.30
CA LYS A 316 7.09 19.86 -41.04
C LYS A 316 6.70 20.74 -42.20
N ALA A 317 7.03 20.34 -43.43
CA ALA A 317 6.62 21.08 -44.62
C ALA A 317 5.09 21.04 -44.83
N ARG A 318 4.45 19.91 -44.53
CA ARG A 318 2.97 19.76 -44.57
C ARG A 318 2.27 20.60 -43.50
N ILE A 319 2.90 20.75 -42.33
CA ILE A 319 2.43 21.61 -41.24
C ILE A 319 2.55 23.08 -41.62
N GLY A 320 3.53 23.44 -42.44
CA GLY A 320 3.85 24.81 -42.84
C GLY A 320 4.85 25.46 -41.88
N ILE A 321 5.82 24.69 -41.37
CA ILE A 321 6.89 25.17 -40.44
C ILE A 321 8.28 24.88 -41.06
N PRO A 322 9.31 25.69 -40.71
CA PRO A 322 10.69 25.43 -41.15
C PRO A 322 11.25 24.10 -40.62
N ALA A 323 12.22 23.54 -41.28
CA ALA A 323 12.86 22.27 -40.90
C ALA A 323 13.57 22.38 -39.53
N ASP A 324 14.10 23.54 -39.18
CA ASP A 324 14.79 23.87 -37.94
C ASP A 324 13.86 24.40 -36.82
N TYR A 325 12.55 24.39 -37.06
CA TYR A 325 11.56 24.83 -36.09
C TYR A 325 11.71 24.07 -34.77
N GLN A 326 11.76 24.81 -33.67
CA GLN A 326 11.78 24.29 -32.30
C GLN A 326 10.48 24.67 -31.60
N VAL A 327 9.91 23.71 -30.87
CA VAL A 327 8.71 23.96 -30.06
C VAL A 327 9.14 24.71 -28.80
N SER A 328 8.53 25.86 -28.53
CA SER A 328 8.71 26.55 -27.25
C SER A 328 8.13 25.68 -26.14
N PRO A 329 8.89 25.47 -25.07
CA PRO A 329 8.36 24.74 -23.93
C PRO A 329 7.11 25.45 -23.38
N ILE A 330 6.03 24.69 -23.20
CA ILE A 330 4.88 25.17 -22.45
C ILE A 330 5.32 25.22 -20.98
N ALA A 331 5.11 26.38 -20.35
CA ALA A 331 5.38 26.48 -18.93
C ALA A 331 4.41 25.54 -18.20
N CYS A 332 4.89 24.37 -17.84
CA CYS A 332 4.19 23.51 -16.90
C CYS A 332 4.10 24.29 -15.60
N GLN A 333 2.89 24.52 -15.11
CA GLN A 333 2.74 24.76 -13.69
C GLN A 333 3.16 23.43 -13.04
N GLN A 334 4.46 23.30 -12.75
CA GLN A 334 4.95 22.12 -12.04
C GLN A 334 4.02 21.92 -10.85
N PRO A 335 3.63 20.68 -10.52
CA PRO A 335 2.96 20.43 -9.27
C PRO A 335 3.86 21.07 -8.22
N GLN A 336 3.41 22.22 -7.72
CA GLN A 336 4.08 22.89 -6.63
C GLN A 336 4.15 21.83 -5.57
N SER A 337 5.33 21.57 -5.05
CA SER A 337 5.68 20.47 -4.17
C SER A 337 4.49 20.03 -3.31
N MET A 338 4.40 18.74 -2.93
CA MET A 338 3.40 18.22 -1.97
C MET A 338 3.31 19.08 -0.67
N GLU A 339 4.14 20.08 -0.53
CA GLU A 339 4.26 21.07 0.53
C GLU A 339 3.45 22.34 0.30
N LYS A 340 2.73 22.48 -0.86
CA LYS A 340 1.86 23.64 -1.05
C LYS A 340 0.76 23.61 0.00
N LYS A 341 0.78 24.61 0.86
CA LYS A 341 -0.24 24.80 1.88
C LYS A 341 -1.38 25.66 1.35
N TYR A 342 -2.59 25.16 1.54
CA TYR A 342 -3.83 25.85 1.20
C TYR A 342 -4.39 26.50 2.47
N LEU A 343 -4.66 27.80 2.45
CA LEU A 343 -5.37 28.48 3.53
C LEU A 343 -6.83 28.03 3.51
N VAL A 344 -7.20 27.16 4.45
CA VAL A 344 -8.55 26.58 4.54
C VAL A 344 -9.43 27.50 5.38
N SER A 345 -10.22 28.34 4.72
CA SER A 345 -11.16 29.24 5.41
C SER A 345 -12.32 28.49 6.04
N ARG A 346 -12.67 27.31 5.55
CA ARG A 346 -13.77 26.49 6.05
C ARG A 346 -13.53 24.99 5.81
N PHE A 347 -13.75 24.18 6.86
CA PHE A 347 -13.86 22.73 6.75
C PHE A 347 -15.32 22.31 6.65
N ASN A 348 -15.62 21.47 5.67
CA ASN A 348 -16.94 20.91 5.44
C ASN A 348 -16.87 19.36 5.48
N PHE A 349 -17.86 18.73 6.10
CA PHE A 349 -17.94 17.27 6.22
C PHE A 349 -19.28 16.80 5.67
N VAL A 350 -19.27 15.95 4.65
CA VAL A 350 -20.46 15.45 3.96
C VAL A 350 -20.53 13.93 4.15
N GLY A 351 -21.68 13.43 4.60
CA GLY A 351 -21.88 11.99 4.83
C GLY A 351 -21.36 11.51 6.19
N THR A 352 -20.90 12.41 7.05
CA THR A 352 -20.43 12.11 8.40
C THR A 352 -21.51 12.39 9.45
N THR A 353 -21.35 11.82 10.66
CA THR A 353 -22.13 12.21 11.82
C THR A 353 -21.46 13.39 12.54
N PRO A 354 -22.21 14.18 13.35
CA PRO A 354 -21.62 15.24 14.17
C PRO A 354 -20.54 14.76 15.14
N GLU A 355 -20.68 13.54 15.66
CA GLU A 355 -19.71 12.90 16.55
C GLU A 355 -18.39 12.61 15.84
N ASP A 356 -18.45 12.16 14.58
CA ASP A 356 -17.26 11.90 13.78
C ASP A 356 -16.56 13.18 13.36
N GLU A 357 -17.31 14.20 12.98
CA GLU A 357 -16.74 15.50 12.70
C GLU A 357 -16.02 16.05 13.95
N TYR A 358 -16.65 15.92 15.12
CA TYR A 358 -16.03 16.33 16.39
C TYR A 358 -14.74 15.52 16.66
N PHE A 359 -14.77 14.21 16.44
CA PHE A 359 -13.58 13.35 16.59
C PHE A 359 -12.44 13.79 15.67
N ILE A 360 -12.72 13.98 14.38
CA ILE A 360 -11.71 14.38 13.39
C ILE A 360 -11.16 15.77 13.70
N ARG A 361 -12.03 16.74 14.00
CA ARG A 361 -11.59 18.10 14.36
C ARG A 361 -10.71 18.12 15.60
N THR A 362 -11.04 17.31 16.60
CA THR A 362 -10.26 17.19 17.83
C THR A 362 -8.93 16.48 17.58
N LYS A 363 -8.95 15.38 16.83
CA LYS A 363 -7.77 14.56 16.52
C LYS A 363 -6.71 15.38 15.77
N PHE A 364 -7.11 16.12 14.77
CA PHE A 364 -6.21 16.89 13.92
C PHE A 364 -6.12 18.36 14.34
N ARG A 365 -6.82 18.76 15.41
CA ARG A 365 -6.88 20.14 15.93
C ARG A 365 -7.29 21.15 14.87
N LEU A 366 -8.23 20.76 13.99
CA LEU A 366 -8.63 21.57 12.85
C LEU A 366 -9.39 22.83 13.28
N LYS A 367 -8.95 23.96 12.78
CA LYS A 367 -9.61 25.25 12.95
C LYS A 367 -9.77 25.91 11.59
N ASP A 368 -10.90 26.58 11.37
CA ASP A 368 -11.10 27.41 10.19
C ASP A 368 -10.02 28.50 10.16
N GLY A 369 -9.35 28.67 9.03
CA GLY A 369 -8.16 29.50 8.86
C GLY A 369 -6.82 28.75 8.91
N ASP A 370 -6.82 27.44 9.13
CA ASP A 370 -5.59 26.65 9.11
C ASP A 370 -5.01 26.51 7.69
N SER A 371 -3.69 26.36 7.63
CA SER A 371 -2.99 26.06 6.36
C SER A 371 -2.72 24.56 6.26
N ILE A 372 -3.41 23.89 5.32
CA ILE A 372 -3.40 22.44 5.11
C ILE A 372 -2.80 22.12 3.75
N ASP A 373 -1.87 21.17 3.69
CA ASP A 373 -1.39 20.57 2.44
C ASP A 373 -2.19 19.31 2.06
N ALA A 374 -2.00 18.84 0.83
CA ALA A 374 -2.70 17.67 0.32
C ALA A 374 -2.34 16.39 1.12
N ALA A 375 -1.11 16.29 1.64
CA ALA A 375 -0.68 15.14 2.44
C ALA A 375 -1.41 15.09 3.79
N HIS A 376 -1.62 16.25 4.41
CA HIS A 376 -2.39 16.35 5.66
C HIS A 376 -3.88 16.06 5.41
N ALA A 377 -4.47 16.56 4.31
CA ALA A 377 -5.84 16.24 3.94
C ALA A 377 -6.04 14.73 3.71
N GLU A 378 -5.08 14.06 3.04
CA GLU A 378 -5.10 12.60 2.86
C GLU A 378 -4.96 11.85 4.19
N LEU A 379 -4.16 12.37 5.12
CA LEU A 379 -4.04 11.77 6.46
C LEU A 379 -5.37 11.82 7.21
N ILE A 380 -6.12 12.93 7.09
CA ILE A 380 -7.45 13.08 7.66
C ILE A 380 -8.44 12.09 7.02
N ALA A 381 -8.48 12.01 5.68
CA ALA A 381 -9.31 11.07 4.96
C ALA A 381 -8.96 9.61 5.32
N THR A 382 -7.67 9.29 5.45
CA THR A 382 -7.21 8.00 5.94
C THR A 382 -7.75 7.69 7.35
N SER A 383 -7.72 8.67 8.26
CA SER A 383 -8.27 8.48 9.61
C SER A 383 -9.78 8.22 9.59
N MET A 384 -10.53 8.86 8.68
CA MET A 384 -11.96 8.57 8.51
C MET A 384 -12.19 7.11 8.07
N ARG A 385 -11.36 6.59 7.16
CA ARG A 385 -11.46 5.19 6.71
C ARG A 385 -10.99 4.19 7.77
N VAL A 386 -9.87 4.48 8.42
CA VAL A 386 -9.18 3.53 9.31
C VAL A 386 -9.74 3.54 10.72
N ASP A 387 -10.05 4.73 11.28
CA ASP A 387 -10.49 4.86 12.68
C ASP A 387 -12.01 4.92 12.82
N LEU A 388 -12.70 5.47 11.80
CA LEU A 388 -14.15 5.61 11.79
C LEU A 388 -14.86 4.61 10.88
N TYR A 389 -14.10 3.72 10.22
CA TYR A 389 -14.62 2.62 9.39
C TYR A 389 -15.51 3.07 8.23
N TYR A 390 -15.25 4.25 7.66
CA TYR A 390 -15.90 4.61 6.41
C TYR A 390 -15.33 3.78 5.25
N GLU A 391 -16.20 3.21 4.43
CA GLU A 391 -15.78 2.48 3.24
C GLU A 391 -15.01 3.37 2.27
N GLU A 392 -15.46 4.62 2.15
CA GLU A 392 -14.86 5.64 1.32
C GLU A 392 -14.81 6.95 2.10
N ALA A 393 -13.68 7.62 2.02
CA ALA A 393 -13.53 9.00 2.46
C ALA A 393 -12.51 9.68 1.55
N ASP A 394 -12.97 10.72 0.88
CA ASP A 394 -12.19 11.56 -0.04
C ASP A 394 -12.24 13.01 0.40
N TYR A 395 -11.39 13.83 -0.20
CA TYR A 395 -11.36 15.27 0.07
C TYR A 395 -11.26 16.08 -1.22
N GLU A 396 -11.75 17.31 -1.14
CA GLU A 396 -11.75 18.26 -2.25
C GLU A 396 -11.44 19.66 -1.74
N PHE A 397 -10.50 20.36 -2.40
CA PHE A 397 -10.23 21.77 -2.19
C PHE A 397 -10.98 22.59 -3.22
N ALA A 398 -11.94 23.40 -2.79
CA ALA A 398 -12.65 24.36 -3.64
C ALA A 398 -12.23 25.77 -3.28
N ARG A 399 -11.80 26.58 -4.26
CA ARG A 399 -11.41 27.97 -4.04
C ARG A 399 -12.63 28.81 -3.72
N ASN A 400 -12.53 29.68 -2.73
CA ASN A 400 -13.53 30.67 -2.37
C ASN A 400 -12.91 32.09 -2.20
N HIS A 401 -13.69 33.08 -1.81
CA HIS A 401 -13.21 34.47 -1.64
C HIS A 401 -12.10 34.60 -0.58
N ASP A 402 -12.17 33.78 0.50
CA ASP A 402 -11.32 33.92 1.69
C ASP A 402 -10.20 32.84 1.73
N GLY A 403 -10.01 32.11 0.63
CA GLY A 403 -9.03 31.01 0.54
C GLY A 403 -9.62 29.76 -0.10
N TYR A 404 -9.69 28.68 0.64
CA TYR A 404 -10.22 27.39 0.17
C TYR A 404 -11.24 26.82 1.16
N THR A 405 -12.28 26.19 0.65
CA THR A 405 -13.12 25.27 1.43
C THR A 405 -12.56 23.86 1.23
N LEU A 406 -12.17 23.20 2.31
CA LEU A 406 -11.78 21.78 2.29
C LEU A 406 -12.98 20.93 2.69
N THR A 407 -13.52 20.18 1.73
CA THR A 407 -14.67 19.30 1.93
C THR A 407 -14.19 17.84 2.01
N PHE A 408 -14.51 17.17 3.12
CA PHE A 408 -14.38 15.72 3.25
C PHE A 408 -15.72 15.07 2.91
N LYS A 409 -15.68 14.09 1.99
CA LYS A 409 -16.87 13.33 1.54
C LYS A 409 -16.72 11.89 2.03
N ALA A 410 -17.63 11.45 2.88
CA ALA A 410 -17.66 10.10 3.41
C ALA A 410 -18.80 9.29 2.78
N GLY A 411 -18.51 8.05 2.44
CA GLY A 411 -19.48 7.06 1.95
C GLY A 411 -20.19 6.31 3.07
N ALA A 412 -20.64 5.10 2.77
CA ALA A 412 -21.22 4.22 3.77
C ALA A 412 -20.18 3.79 4.81
N ARG A 413 -20.66 3.40 6.02
CA ARG A 413 -19.80 2.82 7.05
C ARG A 413 -19.86 1.29 7.00
N GLU A 414 -18.72 0.69 7.28
CA GLU A 414 -18.66 -0.74 7.57
C GLU A 414 -19.32 -1.02 8.92
N THR A 415 -20.19 -2.03 8.95
CA THR A 415 -20.82 -2.49 10.19
C THR A 415 -19.89 -3.42 10.95
N ALA A 416 -19.07 -4.19 10.24
CA ALA A 416 -18.07 -5.07 10.79
C ALA A 416 -16.96 -5.31 9.76
N GLN A 417 -15.76 -5.67 10.24
CA GLN A 417 -14.69 -6.22 9.41
C GLN A 417 -14.47 -7.68 9.81
N ILE A 418 -14.48 -8.58 8.85
CA ILE A 418 -14.13 -9.99 9.06
C ILE A 418 -12.73 -10.24 8.51
N GLN A 419 -11.96 -11.02 9.25
CA GLN A 419 -10.58 -11.34 8.97
C GLN A 419 -10.40 -12.86 9.06
N ALA A 420 -9.56 -13.44 8.20
CA ALA A 420 -9.20 -14.85 8.26
C ALA A 420 -7.71 -15.04 7.91
N GLY A 421 -7.05 -15.88 8.69
CA GLY A 421 -5.68 -16.28 8.50
C GLY A 421 -5.55 -17.81 8.60
N THR A 422 -4.60 -18.37 7.86
CA THR A 422 -4.27 -19.78 7.93
C THR A 422 -2.78 -19.94 8.03
N ARG A 423 -2.34 -20.94 8.76
CA ARG A 423 -0.94 -21.31 8.94
C ARG A 423 -0.80 -22.81 8.96
N PHE A 424 0.29 -23.28 8.41
CA PHE A 424 0.76 -24.65 8.57
C PHE A 424 2.25 -24.62 8.87
N ASP A 425 2.67 -25.33 9.88
CA ASP A 425 4.10 -25.58 10.14
C ASP A 425 4.33 -26.99 10.75
N THR A 426 5.58 -27.39 10.83
CA THR A 426 5.95 -28.74 11.31
C THR A 426 5.78 -28.94 12.81
N GLU A 427 5.56 -27.87 13.59
CA GLU A 427 5.41 -27.94 15.05
C GLU A 427 3.94 -27.93 15.48
N GLU A 428 3.17 -27.03 14.92
CA GLU A 428 1.76 -26.82 15.28
C GLU A 428 0.79 -27.49 14.31
N MET A 429 1.30 -28.00 13.18
CA MET A 429 0.53 -28.54 12.07
C MET A 429 -0.33 -27.44 11.43
N ALA A 430 -1.65 -27.53 11.47
CA ALA A 430 -2.54 -26.55 10.87
C ALA A 430 -3.21 -25.69 11.96
N ALA A 431 -3.26 -24.39 11.71
CA ALA A 431 -4.04 -23.46 12.50
C ALA A 431 -4.81 -22.48 11.60
N ILE A 432 -6.02 -22.12 12.03
CA ILE A 432 -6.90 -21.14 11.39
C ILE A 432 -7.21 -20.08 12.42
N GLN A 433 -7.05 -18.82 12.04
CA GLN A 433 -7.44 -17.68 12.87
C GLN A 433 -8.54 -16.90 12.16
N ILE A 434 -9.65 -16.64 12.88
CA ILE A 434 -10.77 -15.83 12.42
C ILE A 434 -10.88 -14.64 13.35
N GLY A 435 -11.02 -13.46 12.79
CA GLY A 435 -11.21 -12.21 13.52
C GLY A 435 -12.45 -11.46 13.04
N ALA A 436 -13.04 -10.68 13.93
CA ALA A 436 -14.11 -9.75 13.64
C ALA A 436 -13.92 -8.46 14.43
N GLU A 437 -13.93 -7.33 13.75
CA GLU A 437 -13.97 -6.00 14.36
C GLU A 437 -15.35 -5.39 14.15
N VAL A 438 -16.02 -5.01 15.24
CA VAL A 438 -17.36 -4.39 15.21
C VAL A 438 -17.24 -2.97 15.80
N PRO A 439 -17.23 -1.93 14.96
CA PRO A 439 -17.17 -0.55 15.44
C PRO A 439 -18.53 -0.11 16.04
N PHE A 440 -18.48 0.51 17.22
CA PHE A 440 -19.61 1.17 17.85
C PHE A 440 -19.54 2.67 17.63
N HIS A 441 -20.61 3.24 17.11
CA HIS A 441 -20.72 4.66 16.81
C HIS A 441 -21.30 5.40 18.01
N THR A 442 -20.44 5.72 18.96
CA THR A 442 -20.74 6.48 20.18
C THR A 442 -19.91 7.77 20.19
N LYS A 443 -20.22 8.69 21.12
CA LYS A 443 -19.43 9.93 21.28
C LYS A 443 -17.93 9.69 21.45
N ILE A 444 -17.57 8.56 22.07
CA ILE A 444 -16.21 8.06 22.13
C ILE A 444 -16.16 6.82 21.23
N PRO A 445 -15.38 6.84 20.16
CA PRO A 445 -15.27 5.69 19.26
C PRO A 445 -14.85 4.44 20.06
N ALA A 446 -15.60 3.36 19.87
CA ALA A 446 -15.32 2.07 20.49
C ALA A 446 -15.35 0.97 19.44
N VAL A 447 -14.54 -0.07 19.61
CA VAL A 447 -14.48 -1.23 18.73
C VAL A 447 -14.47 -2.49 19.59
N LEU A 448 -15.36 -3.44 19.27
CA LEU A 448 -15.26 -4.79 19.79
C LEU A 448 -14.44 -5.63 18.79
N ASP A 449 -13.33 -6.15 19.26
CA ASP A 449 -12.43 -7.03 18.50
C ASP A 449 -12.57 -8.45 19.06
N ILE A 450 -12.95 -9.39 18.23
CA ILE A 450 -13.07 -10.80 18.59
C ILE A 450 -12.11 -11.59 17.69
N THR A 451 -11.25 -12.39 18.29
CA THR A 451 -10.33 -13.27 17.58
C THR A 451 -10.46 -14.69 18.13
N VAL A 452 -10.59 -15.65 17.24
CA VAL A 452 -10.61 -17.08 17.55
C VAL A 452 -9.56 -17.79 16.71
N ARG A 453 -8.67 -18.49 17.36
CA ARG A 453 -7.67 -19.36 16.74
C ARG A 453 -8.02 -20.81 17.05
N LEU A 454 -8.05 -21.62 16.01
CA LEU A 454 -8.33 -23.05 16.07
C LEU A 454 -7.11 -23.81 15.48
N GLY A 455 -6.62 -24.78 16.22
CA GLY A 455 -5.48 -25.61 15.86
C GLY A 455 -5.15 -26.54 17.02
N ARG A 456 -3.92 -26.99 17.08
CA ARG A 456 -3.40 -27.76 18.25
C ARG A 456 -3.54 -26.95 19.54
N ARG A 457 -3.40 -25.63 19.45
CA ARG A 457 -3.66 -24.68 20.52
C ARG A 457 -4.88 -23.86 20.14
N VAL A 458 -5.82 -23.74 21.06
CA VAL A 458 -7.04 -22.96 20.87
C VAL A 458 -6.88 -21.65 21.64
N LYS A 459 -7.21 -20.52 21.00
CA LYS A 459 -7.21 -19.21 21.64
C LYS A 459 -8.48 -18.47 21.23
N ALA A 460 -9.18 -17.90 22.21
CA ALA A 460 -10.31 -17.01 21.97
C ALA A 460 -10.10 -15.73 22.76
N ARG A 461 -10.17 -14.58 22.10
CA ARG A 461 -10.01 -13.26 22.70
C ARG A 461 -11.14 -12.34 22.29
N ALA A 462 -11.72 -11.66 23.24
CA ALA A 462 -12.69 -10.59 23.03
C ALA A 462 -12.15 -9.32 23.72
N GLU A 463 -12.03 -8.23 22.97
CA GLU A 463 -11.48 -6.98 23.45
C GLU A 463 -12.36 -5.79 23.07
N ILE A 464 -12.64 -4.90 24.02
CA ILE A 464 -13.29 -3.61 23.76
C ILE A 464 -12.21 -2.54 23.83
N VAL A 465 -12.06 -1.79 22.73
CA VAL A 465 -11.10 -0.70 22.59
C VAL A 465 -11.86 0.62 22.51
N TYR A 466 -11.64 1.51 23.48
CA TYR A 466 -12.13 2.89 23.46
C TYR A 466 -11.01 3.83 23.03
N THR A 467 -11.33 4.80 22.18
CA THR A 467 -10.38 5.81 21.69
C THR A 467 -10.84 7.21 22.09
N PRO A 468 -10.67 7.63 23.37
CA PRO A 468 -11.16 8.92 23.86
C PRO A 468 -10.38 10.11 23.28
N VAL A 469 -9.11 9.91 22.99
CA VAL A 469 -8.21 10.89 22.37
C VAL A 469 -7.44 10.19 21.25
N SER A 470 -6.98 10.94 20.28
CA SER A 470 -6.42 10.42 19.02
C SER A 470 -5.22 9.48 19.14
N PHE A 471 -4.46 9.53 20.22
CA PHE A 471 -3.24 8.74 20.40
C PHE A 471 -3.24 7.85 21.64
N THR A 472 -4.31 7.90 22.47
CA THR A 472 -4.46 7.09 23.68
C THR A 472 -5.70 6.22 23.57
N LYS A 473 -5.57 4.93 23.85
CA LYS A 473 -6.67 3.97 23.86
C LYS A 473 -6.81 3.36 25.24
N LEU A 474 -8.04 3.04 25.61
CA LEU A 474 -8.36 2.22 26.79
C LEU A 474 -8.81 0.87 26.27
N ARG A 475 -8.30 -0.22 26.87
CA ARG A 475 -8.69 -1.57 26.45
C ARG A 475 -9.14 -2.39 27.65
N LEU A 476 -10.17 -3.19 27.44
CA LEU A 476 -10.62 -4.26 28.32
C LEU A 476 -10.72 -5.54 27.51
N ALA A 477 -9.96 -6.55 27.88
CA ALA A 477 -9.98 -7.81 27.15
C ALA A 477 -10.17 -9.02 28.08
N TYR A 478 -10.85 -10.03 27.56
CA TYR A 478 -10.86 -11.38 28.08
C TYR A 478 -10.25 -12.32 27.05
N GLU A 479 -9.36 -13.20 27.50
CA GLU A 479 -8.69 -14.20 26.70
C GLU A 479 -8.85 -15.58 27.34
N TYR A 480 -9.15 -16.56 26.52
CA TYR A 480 -9.06 -17.98 26.84
C TYR A 480 -8.05 -18.64 25.92
N ALA A 481 -7.17 -19.45 26.46
CA ALA A 481 -6.22 -20.23 25.69
C ALA A 481 -6.11 -21.65 26.25
N HIS A 482 -6.27 -22.65 25.38
CA HIS A 482 -5.92 -24.04 25.65
C HIS A 482 -4.56 -24.32 25.03
N ASN A 483 -3.59 -24.72 25.85
CA ASN A 483 -2.21 -24.97 25.44
C ASN A 483 -1.85 -26.44 25.66
N ASP A 484 -1.37 -27.10 24.61
CA ASP A 484 -0.76 -28.43 24.64
C ASP A 484 0.71 -28.27 24.24
N MET A 485 1.62 -28.29 25.20
CA MET A 485 3.03 -28.01 25.02
C MET A 485 3.91 -29.25 25.20
N ASN A 486 4.65 -29.61 24.17
CA ASN A 486 5.73 -30.57 24.33
C ASN A 486 7.01 -29.86 24.71
N ILE A 487 7.57 -30.20 25.85
CA ILE A 487 8.86 -29.73 26.35
C ILE A 487 9.90 -30.81 26.13
N TYR A 488 11.03 -30.44 25.58
CA TYR A 488 12.13 -31.33 25.25
C TYR A 488 13.33 -31.05 26.17
N SER A 489 14.22 -32.04 26.25
CA SER A 489 15.53 -31.92 26.88
C SER A 489 16.54 -32.62 25.99
N LYS A 490 17.56 -31.87 25.52
CA LYS A 490 18.62 -32.39 24.62
C LYS A 490 18.05 -33.15 23.41
N GLY A 491 16.98 -32.60 22.82
CA GLY A 491 16.34 -33.17 21.62
C GLY A 491 15.45 -34.40 21.85
N SER A 492 15.21 -34.80 23.10
CA SER A 492 14.26 -35.87 23.46
C SER A 492 13.08 -35.29 24.21
N LYS A 493 11.83 -35.74 23.90
CA LYS A 493 10.64 -35.29 24.60
C LYS A 493 10.76 -35.63 26.10
N ALA A 494 10.76 -34.62 26.94
CA ALA A 494 10.87 -34.75 28.38
C ALA A 494 9.46 -34.90 29.01
N PHE A 495 8.54 -33.98 28.71
CA PHE A 495 7.19 -34.05 29.18
C PHE A 495 6.25 -33.29 28.23
N ASN A 496 4.97 -33.51 28.42
CA ASN A 496 3.91 -32.75 27.79
C ASN A 496 3.11 -32.07 28.91
N HIS A 497 2.82 -30.79 28.72
CA HIS A 497 2.06 -29.99 29.67
C HIS A 497 0.84 -29.40 28.97
N THR A 498 -0.34 -29.81 29.43
CA THR A 498 -1.62 -29.31 28.95
C THR A 498 -2.28 -28.48 30.04
N PHE A 499 -2.66 -27.27 29.67
CA PHE A 499 -3.31 -26.33 30.60
C PHE A 499 -4.26 -25.36 29.88
N ASN A 500 -5.25 -24.90 30.61
CA ASN A 500 -6.17 -23.86 30.21
C ASN A 500 -5.80 -22.55 30.90
N HIS A 501 -5.73 -21.47 30.17
CA HIS A 501 -5.40 -20.14 30.67
C HIS A 501 -6.58 -19.21 30.42
N HIS A 502 -7.02 -18.52 31.47
CA HIS A 502 -8.00 -17.46 31.41
C HIS A 502 -7.33 -16.15 31.85
N ALA A 503 -7.44 -15.12 31.04
CA ALA A 503 -6.89 -13.82 31.36
C ALA A 503 -7.94 -12.71 31.19
N VAL A 504 -8.00 -11.83 32.18
CA VAL A 504 -8.73 -10.55 32.09
C VAL A 504 -7.70 -9.45 32.16
N SER A 505 -7.64 -8.61 31.15
CA SER A 505 -6.67 -7.50 31.10
C SER A 505 -7.36 -6.15 30.95
N PHE A 506 -6.93 -5.19 31.73
CA PHE A 506 -7.30 -3.79 31.64
C PHE A 506 -6.05 -2.96 31.30
N THR A 507 -6.10 -2.25 30.17
CA THR A 507 -5.02 -1.39 29.70
C THR A 507 -5.49 0.07 29.78
N PRO A 508 -5.20 0.79 30.85
CA PRO A 508 -5.57 2.19 31.03
C PRO A 508 -4.79 3.13 30.12
N LEU A 509 -3.62 2.69 29.65
CA LEU A 509 -2.76 3.47 28.77
C LEU A 509 -2.28 2.60 27.60
N ASP A 510 -2.72 2.96 26.41
CA ASP A 510 -2.18 2.49 25.12
C ASP A 510 -1.89 3.72 24.25
N PHE A 511 -0.66 4.19 24.36
CA PHE A 511 -0.19 5.38 23.66
C PHE A 511 0.48 4.98 22.35
N ASN A 512 -0.07 5.48 21.24
CA ASN A 512 0.42 5.19 19.90
C ASN A 512 0.90 6.46 19.22
N LEU A 513 2.17 6.50 18.85
CA LEU A 513 2.76 7.58 18.08
C LEU A 513 3.53 7.01 16.89
N ARG A 514 2.92 7.02 15.71
CA ARG A 514 3.50 6.58 14.43
C ARG A 514 4.14 5.18 14.49
N ASN A 515 5.44 5.10 14.78
CA ASN A 515 6.22 3.87 14.87
C ASN A 515 6.48 3.41 16.32
N PHE A 516 5.90 4.08 17.27
CA PHE A 516 6.16 3.87 18.69
C PHE A 516 4.85 3.63 19.43
N ASN A 517 4.84 2.63 20.30
CA ASN A 517 3.72 2.30 21.17
C ASN A 517 4.21 2.07 22.58
N ILE A 518 3.48 2.58 23.56
CA ILE A 518 3.66 2.28 24.98
C ILE A 518 2.33 1.81 25.53
N THR A 519 2.35 0.70 26.27
CA THR A 519 1.19 0.21 27.00
C THR A 519 1.49 -0.01 28.47
N MET A 520 0.49 0.27 29.30
CA MET A 520 0.46 -0.14 30.71
C MET A 520 -0.81 -0.93 30.92
N SER A 521 -0.69 -2.12 31.51
CA SER A 521 -1.85 -2.97 31.78
C SER A 521 -1.78 -3.63 33.14
N ALA A 522 -2.95 -3.90 33.70
CA ALA A 522 -3.14 -4.78 34.83
C ALA A 522 -3.91 -6.01 34.35
N CYS A 523 -3.45 -7.20 34.71
CA CYS A 523 -4.04 -8.46 34.28
C CYS A 523 -4.37 -9.31 35.52
N TRP A 524 -5.39 -10.13 35.38
CA TRP A 524 -5.68 -11.26 36.24
C TRP A 524 -5.59 -12.51 35.36
N ASP A 525 -4.74 -13.44 35.76
CA ASP A 525 -4.44 -14.68 35.06
C ASP A 525 -4.82 -15.86 35.92
N TYR A 526 -5.58 -16.83 35.38
CA TYR A 526 -5.92 -18.09 36.01
C TYR A 526 -5.50 -19.25 35.13
N TYR A 527 -4.70 -20.16 35.69
CA TYR A 527 -4.21 -21.35 35.01
C TYR A 527 -4.82 -22.60 35.64
N HIS A 528 -5.51 -23.38 34.83
CA HIS A 528 -6.02 -24.70 35.21
C HIS A 528 -5.18 -25.75 34.49
N HIS A 529 -4.50 -26.58 35.25
CA HIS A 529 -3.61 -27.62 34.75
C HIS A 529 -4.35 -28.91 34.58
N ASP A 530 -4.56 -29.36 33.29
CA ASP A 530 -5.29 -30.58 32.97
C ASP A 530 -4.39 -31.81 33.14
N ASP A 531 -3.24 -31.86 32.43
CA ASP A 531 -2.33 -33.01 32.43
C ASP A 531 -0.87 -32.61 32.38
N LEU A 532 -0.04 -33.32 33.12
CA LEU A 532 1.40 -33.33 33.01
C LEU A 532 1.91 -34.74 32.75
N LEU A 533 2.17 -35.09 31.48
CA LEU A 533 2.68 -36.39 31.06
C LEU A 533 4.21 -36.34 31.00
N ALA A 534 4.89 -36.96 31.96
CA ALA A 534 6.35 -37.05 31.98
C ALA A 534 6.87 -38.29 31.28
N GLY A 535 8.04 -38.20 30.62
CA GLY A 535 8.75 -39.34 30.09
C GLY A 535 9.23 -40.26 31.23
N VAL A 536 9.33 -41.57 30.99
CA VAL A 536 9.68 -42.61 32.00
C VAL A 536 10.96 -42.28 32.78
N GLN A 537 11.93 -41.63 32.16
CA GLN A 537 13.20 -41.25 32.79
C GLN A 537 13.08 -40.09 33.79
N TYR A 538 11.96 -39.30 33.78
CA TYR A 538 11.67 -38.20 34.69
C TYR A 538 10.73 -38.62 35.83
N LEU A 539 10.04 -39.76 35.69
CA LEU A 539 9.16 -40.30 36.74
C LEU A 539 9.92 -40.81 37.96
N ALA A 540 11.23 -41.12 37.80
CA ALA A 540 12.07 -41.64 38.85
C ALA A 540 12.59 -40.56 39.86
N ALA A 541 12.43 -39.29 39.51
CA ALA A 541 12.99 -38.15 40.28
C ALA A 541 12.06 -37.59 41.35
N GLY A 542 10.97 -38.24 41.71
CA GLY A 542 10.13 -37.89 42.87
C GLY A 542 9.54 -36.49 43.00
N ASP A 543 9.89 -35.61 42.09
CA ASP A 543 9.63 -34.14 42.14
C ASP A 543 8.52 -33.64 41.21
N LEU A 544 7.70 -34.54 40.66
CA LEU A 544 6.48 -34.09 40.00
C LEU A 544 5.46 -33.65 41.04
N GLN A 545 5.61 -32.45 41.60
CA GLN A 545 4.57 -31.79 42.35
C GLN A 545 3.28 -31.84 41.52
N LYS A 546 2.20 -32.26 42.17
CA LYS A 546 0.86 -32.14 41.60
C LYS A 546 0.65 -30.69 41.30
N LEU A 547 0.62 -30.31 40.02
CA LEU A 547 0.34 -28.94 39.60
C LEU A 547 -1.03 -28.56 40.15
N THR A 548 -1.04 -27.56 41.00
CA THR A 548 -2.27 -26.94 41.50
C THR A 548 -2.66 -25.82 40.60
N ASP A 549 -3.96 -25.53 40.51
CA ASP A 549 -4.43 -24.37 39.78
C ASP A 549 -3.82 -23.10 40.39
N ASP A 550 -3.38 -22.21 39.49
CA ASP A 550 -2.69 -20.99 39.88
C ASP A 550 -3.44 -19.74 39.42
N HIS A 551 -3.41 -18.69 40.20
CA HIS A 551 -3.92 -17.39 39.80
C HIS A 551 -2.93 -16.28 40.14
N TYR A 552 -2.81 -15.28 39.26
CA TYR A 552 -1.88 -14.17 39.42
C TYR A 552 -2.56 -12.85 39.10
N TYR A 553 -2.22 -11.81 39.80
CA TYR A 553 -2.40 -10.42 39.41
C TYR A 553 -1.08 -9.92 38.85
N SER A 554 -1.08 -9.31 37.66
CA SER A 554 0.15 -8.85 37.05
C SER A 554 0.02 -7.43 36.53
N TYR A 555 1.12 -6.69 36.59
CA TYR A 555 1.22 -5.32 36.11
C TYR A 555 2.29 -5.27 35.03
N HIS A 556 1.93 -4.82 33.83
CA HIS A 556 2.83 -4.82 32.69
C HIS A 556 3.07 -3.42 32.19
N PHE A 557 4.32 -3.14 31.85
CA PHE A 557 4.75 -2.01 31.05
C PHE A 557 5.41 -2.56 29.81
N GLN A 558 4.94 -2.15 28.62
CA GLN A 558 5.50 -2.60 27.35
C GLN A 558 5.76 -1.41 26.44
N THR A 559 6.82 -1.51 25.65
CA THR A 559 7.16 -0.55 24.59
C THR A 559 7.51 -1.28 23.32
N LEU A 560 7.03 -0.74 22.21
CA LEU A 560 7.30 -1.26 20.88
C LEU A 560 7.68 -0.10 19.96
N TYR A 561 8.78 -0.26 19.26
CA TYR A 561 9.17 0.60 18.14
C TYR A 561 9.34 -0.25 16.89
N ASP A 562 8.74 0.14 15.78
CA ASP A 562 8.88 -0.56 14.51
C ASP A 562 8.93 0.41 13.32
N SER A 563 10.08 0.46 12.67
CA SER A 563 10.34 1.20 11.44
C SER A 563 10.71 0.31 10.26
N GLU A 564 10.59 -1.01 10.42
CA GLU A 564 10.90 -1.96 9.36
C GLU A 564 9.97 -1.78 8.15
N ASN A 565 10.52 -1.95 6.97
CA ASN A 565 9.77 -1.81 5.72
C ASN A 565 9.00 -3.06 5.31
N ASP A 566 9.23 -4.18 5.96
CA ASP A 566 8.56 -5.47 5.73
C ASP A 566 8.60 -6.29 7.03
N ALA A 567 7.51 -6.99 7.35
CA ALA A 567 7.41 -7.75 8.60
C ALA A 567 8.30 -9.01 8.62
N TYR A 568 8.38 -9.72 7.49
CA TYR A 568 9.04 -11.03 7.39
C TYR A 568 10.41 -10.96 6.72
N PHE A 569 10.56 -10.09 5.73
CA PHE A 569 11.80 -9.94 4.96
C PHE A 569 12.29 -8.48 4.94
N PRO A 570 12.48 -7.86 6.13
CA PRO A 570 12.91 -6.47 6.18
C PRO A 570 14.28 -6.30 5.53
N THR A 571 14.43 -5.21 4.77
CA THR A 571 15.69 -4.81 4.14
C THR A 571 16.27 -3.53 4.74
N ARG A 572 15.46 -2.81 5.53
CA ARG A 572 15.85 -1.59 6.22
C ARG A 572 14.94 -1.33 7.41
N GLY A 573 15.45 -0.60 8.39
CA GLY A 573 14.71 -0.19 9.57
C GLY A 573 15.16 -0.94 10.81
N ALA A 574 14.46 -0.70 11.91
CA ALA A 574 14.72 -1.34 13.20
C ALA A 574 13.39 -1.65 13.89
N ARG A 575 13.38 -2.73 14.67
CA ARG A 575 12.31 -3.10 15.58
C ARG A 575 12.89 -3.30 16.97
N PHE A 576 12.26 -2.69 17.94
CA PHE A 576 12.57 -2.84 19.36
C PHE A 576 11.29 -3.18 20.11
N HIS A 577 11.36 -4.19 20.94
CA HIS A 577 10.36 -4.55 21.94
C HIS A 577 11.02 -4.55 23.31
N GLY A 578 10.36 -4.01 24.33
CA GLY A 578 10.81 -4.10 25.72
C GLY A 578 9.60 -4.23 26.62
N GLY A 579 9.67 -5.14 27.58
CA GLY A 579 8.62 -5.44 28.52
C GLY A 579 9.13 -5.57 29.95
N TYR A 580 8.31 -5.13 30.89
CA TYR A 580 8.47 -5.41 32.32
C TYR A 580 7.13 -5.85 32.86
N GLY A 581 7.09 -6.99 33.56
CA GLY A 581 5.94 -7.52 34.26
C GLY A 581 6.24 -7.78 35.73
N TYR A 582 5.36 -7.37 36.62
CA TYR A 582 5.40 -7.72 38.03
C TYR A 582 4.19 -8.57 38.37
N TYR A 583 4.39 -9.73 38.98
CA TYR A 583 3.37 -10.72 39.29
C TYR A 583 3.21 -10.93 40.80
N THR A 584 1.98 -11.05 41.24
CA THR A 584 1.59 -11.22 42.63
C THR A 584 0.29 -12.02 42.73
N ASP A 585 0.05 -12.70 43.83
CA ASP A 585 -1.21 -13.42 44.07
C ASP A 585 -2.21 -12.62 44.92
N ASN A 586 -1.77 -11.55 45.58
CA ASN A 586 -2.56 -10.75 46.52
C ASN A 586 -2.45 -9.23 46.30
N PHE A 587 -2.23 -8.80 45.05
CA PHE A 587 -2.00 -7.40 44.61
C PHE A 587 -0.67 -6.78 45.01
N THR A 588 0.01 -7.25 46.08
CA THR A 588 1.25 -6.63 46.56
C THR A 588 2.39 -7.62 46.79
N GLY A 589 2.09 -8.84 47.18
CA GLY A 589 3.07 -9.90 47.44
C GLY A 589 2.66 -11.19 46.70
N PHE A 590 3.39 -12.25 46.96
CA PHE A 590 3.13 -13.56 46.40
C PHE A 590 3.26 -14.61 47.47
N ASP A 591 2.15 -15.26 47.84
CA ASP A 591 2.02 -16.32 48.85
C ASP A 591 2.79 -16.01 50.16
N GLY A 592 2.70 -14.77 50.63
CA GLY A 592 3.47 -14.27 51.79
C GLY A 592 4.92 -13.91 51.48
N HIS A 593 5.39 -14.06 50.28
CA HIS A 593 6.70 -13.70 49.76
C HIS A 593 6.64 -12.44 48.87
N THR A 594 7.81 -11.93 48.46
CA THR A 594 7.88 -10.91 47.42
C THR A 594 7.47 -11.54 46.08
N GLY A 595 6.65 -10.83 45.29
CA GLY A 595 6.27 -11.24 43.96
C GLY A 595 7.49 -11.47 43.03
N PHE A 596 7.27 -12.04 41.90
CA PHE A 596 8.32 -12.20 40.88
C PHE A 596 8.17 -11.19 39.75
N SER A 597 9.27 -10.90 39.08
CA SER A 597 9.31 -9.95 37.96
C SER A 597 9.88 -10.60 36.72
N VAL A 598 9.39 -10.14 35.60
CA VAL A 598 9.83 -10.52 34.24
C VAL A 598 10.33 -9.28 33.53
N LEU A 599 11.55 -9.31 33.03
CA LEU A 599 12.11 -8.30 32.13
C LEU A 599 12.45 -8.96 30.80
N ASP A 600 11.86 -8.47 29.71
CA ASP A 600 12.17 -8.94 28.38
C ASP A 600 12.54 -7.79 27.45
N ALA A 601 13.43 -8.05 26.51
CA ALA A 601 13.78 -7.10 25.46
C ALA A 601 14.24 -7.83 24.19
N ALA A 602 13.90 -7.26 23.06
CA ALA A 602 14.41 -7.71 21.75
C ALA A 602 14.67 -6.49 20.86
N TRP A 603 15.83 -6.44 20.26
CA TRP A 603 16.23 -5.39 19.35
C TRP A 603 16.78 -6.00 18.06
N ARG A 604 16.17 -5.67 16.95
CA ARG A 604 16.53 -6.13 15.61
C ARG A 604 16.72 -4.93 14.69
N MET A 605 17.73 -5.02 13.81
CA MET A 605 17.96 -4.05 12.75
C MET A 605 18.10 -4.76 11.40
N ALA A 606 17.80 -4.04 10.32
CA ALA A 606 17.98 -4.52 8.96
C ALA A 606 18.81 -3.51 8.15
N PHE A 607 19.93 -3.98 7.56
CA PHE A 607 20.85 -3.18 6.77
C PHE A 607 21.03 -3.83 5.39
N ALA A 608 20.64 -3.13 4.33
CA ALA A 608 20.93 -3.55 2.97
C ALA A 608 22.43 -3.30 2.66
N LEU A 609 23.21 -4.37 2.55
CA LEU A 609 24.61 -4.29 2.11
C LEU A 609 24.71 -4.13 0.58
N SER A 610 23.72 -4.67 -0.14
CA SER A 610 23.60 -4.54 -1.59
C SER A 610 22.11 -4.52 -1.98
N LYS A 611 21.82 -4.42 -3.28
CA LYS A 611 20.44 -4.54 -3.78
C LYS A 611 19.79 -5.90 -3.47
N ARG A 612 20.58 -6.94 -3.18
CA ARG A 612 20.11 -8.31 -2.93
C ARG A 612 20.37 -8.79 -1.51
N LEU A 613 21.49 -8.38 -0.91
CA LEU A 613 21.94 -8.89 0.39
C LEU A 613 21.60 -7.92 1.52
N THR A 614 20.93 -8.42 2.54
CA THR A 614 20.61 -7.72 3.78
C THR A 614 21.15 -8.46 4.99
N LEU A 615 21.77 -7.76 5.92
CA LEU A 615 22.14 -8.27 7.23
C LEU A 615 21.14 -7.80 8.29
N GLN A 616 20.82 -8.70 9.22
CA GLN A 616 19.87 -8.46 10.30
C GLN A 616 20.46 -8.96 11.64
N PRO A 617 21.26 -8.13 12.34
CA PRO A 617 21.65 -8.41 13.72
C PRO A 617 20.44 -8.27 14.64
N MET A 618 20.40 -9.10 15.69
CA MET A 618 19.39 -9.06 16.74
C MET A 618 20.03 -9.43 18.07
N ALA A 619 19.69 -8.68 19.11
CA ALA A 619 19.93 -9.01 20.50
C ALA A 619 18.59 -9.17 21.21
N TYR A 620 18.43 -10.21 22.00
CA TYR A 620 17.19 -10.47 22.72
C TYR A 620 17.45 -11.22 24.01
N GLY A 621 16.55 -11.11 24.95
CA GLY A 621 16.68 -11.78 26.23
C GLY A 621 15.45 -11.67 27.08
N ARG A 622 15.35 -12.54 28.08
CA ARG A 622 14.29 -12.56 29.08
C ARG A 622 14.87 -12.97 30.42
N MET A 623 14.60 -12.21 31.45
CA MET A 623 15.14 -12.38 32.80
C MET A 623 13.98 -12.44 33.78
N LEU A 624 14.02 -13.43 34.64
CA LEU A 624 13.06 -13.69 35.71
C LEU A 624 13.73 -13.45 37.05
N PHE A 625 13.07 -12.69 37.92
CA PHE A 625 13.57 -12.33 39.28
C PHE A 625 12.50 -12.71 40.30
N GLY A 626 12.83 -13.62 41.21
CA GLY A 626 11.94 -14.13 42.23
C GLY A 626 12.46 -15.43 42.83
N SER A 627 11.93 -15.87 43.96
CA SER A 627 12.30 -17.11 44.63
C SER A 627 11.56 -18.32 44.04
N GLU A 628 10.30 -18.11 43.68
CA GLU A 628 9.41 -19.17 43.13
C GLU A 628 8.80 -18.66 41.82
N ILE A 629 9.20 -19.26 40.72
CA ILE A 629 8.73 -18.86 39.39
C ILE A 629 7.89 -20.00 38.84
N PRO A 630 6.60 -19.74 38.54
CA PRO A 630 5.72 -20.76 37.98
C PRO A 630 6.21 -21.28 36.62
N MET A 631 6.01 -22.58 36.39
CA MET A 631 6.42 -23.23 35.16
C MET A 631 5.78 -22.60 33.91
N VAL A 632 4.55 -22.13 34.01
CA VAL A 632 3.84 -21.44 32.92
C VAL A 632 4.45 -20.11 32.53
N VAL A 633 5.31 -19.52 33.37
CA VAL A 633 6.03 -18.26 33.12
C VAL A 633 7.52 -18.51 32.83
N ALA A 634 8.04 -19.70 33.15
CA ALA A 634 9.43 -20.07 32.97
C ALA A 634 9.91 -19.92 31.52
N ASN A 635 11.18 -19.53 31.35
CA ASN A 635 11.77 -19.38 30.03
C ASN A 635 11.81 -20.70 29.27
N THR A 636 11.44 -20.65 27.98
CA THR A 636 11.65 -21.75 27.05
C THR A 636 12.54 -21.29 25.91
N ILE A 637 13.50 -22.12 25.50
CA ILE A 637 14.39 -21.89 24.35
C ILE A 637 13.97 -22.82 23.22
N GLY A 638 14.05 -22.33 21.97
CA GLY A 638 13.88 -23.13 20.77
C GLY A 638 12.65 -22.76 19.97
N GLY A 639 12.47 -23.46 18.86
CA GLY A 639 11.52 -23.10 17.83
C GLY A 639 12.08 -22.12 16.79
N ASP A 640 11.47 -22.10 15.61
CA ASP A 640 11.85 -21.16 14.57
C ASP A 640 11.32 -19.74 14.90
N PHE A 641 11.91 -18.73 14.32
CA PHE A 641 11.45 -17.35 14.44
C PHE A 641 10.10 -17.10 13.74
N PHE A 642 9.70 -17.96 12.82
CA PHE A 642 8.34 -18.01 12.28
C PHE A 642 7.38 -18.87 13.12
N GLY A 643 7.86 -19.48 14.19
CA GLY A 643 7.15 -20.38 15.08
C GLY A 643 7.14 -19.87 16.53
N HIS A 644 6.69 -18.64 16.76
CA HIS A 644 6.50 -18.12 18.11
C HIS A 644 5.10 -18.52 18.61
N TYR A 645 5.03 -19.41 19.58
CA TYR A 645 3.78 -20.02 20.01
C TYR A 645 3.29 -19.55 21.37
N VAL A 646 4.21 -19.19 22.26
CA VAL A 646 3.94 -18.73 23.62
C VAL A 646 4.86 -17.56 23.98
N ASP A 647 4.40 -16.64 24.81
CA ASP A 647 5.10 -15.39 25.11
C ASP A 647 6.47 -15.58 25.76
N GLN A 648 6.65 -16.69 26.54
CA GLN A 648 7.91 -17.02 27.19
C GLN A 648 8.92 -17.73 26.28
N GLN A 649 8.60 -17.98 25.00
CA GLN A 649 9.46 -18.67 24.07
C GLN A 649 10.56 -17.76 23.53
N MET A 650 11.83 -18.23 23.62
CA MET A 650 13.00 -17.61 23.03
C MET A 650 13.43 -18.40 21.79
N PRO A 651 13.06 -17.97 20.55
CA PRO A 651 13.43 -18.70 19.34
C PRO A 651 14.94 -18.79 19.17
N PHE A 652 15.45 -19.99 18.78
CA PHE A 652 16.87 -20.23 18.64
C PHE A 652 17.17 -21.04 17.36
N ALA A 653 18.07 -20.54 16.51
CA ALA A 653 18.39 -21.16 15.24
C ALA A 653 18.94 -22.60 15.44
N GLY A 654 18.33 -23.56 14.75
CA GLY A 654 18.75 -24.95 14.81
C GLY A 654 18.26 -25.75 16.01
N LEU A 655 17.60 -25.12 16.98
CA LEU A 655 16.92 -25.79 18.08
C LEU A 655 15.42 -25.72 17.82
N GLY A 656 14.85 -26.79 17.29
CA GLY A 656 13.50 -26.80 16.77
C GLY A 656 12.42 -27.03 17.79
N HIS A 657 12.76 -27.66 18.92
CA HIS A 657 11.80 -28.00 19.94
C HIS A 657 11.97 -27.06 21.15
N MET A 658 10.87 -26.77 21.82
CA MET A 658 10.92 -25.98 23.03
C MET A 658 11.58 -26.78 24.17
N GLU A 659 12.61 -26.22 24.76
CA GLU A 659 13.28 -26.73 25.96
C GLU A 659 13.18 -25.71 27.08
N LEU A 660 13.07 -26.16 28.33
CA LEU A 660 13.16 -25.26 29.47
C LEU A 660 14.56 -24.63 29.53
N ALA A 661 14.57 -23.34 29.83
CA ALA A 661 15.79 -22.57 30.05
C ALA A 661 15.84 -22.06 31.48
N ASP A 662 17.03 -21.65 31.92
CA ASP A 662 17.23 -20.99 33.20
C ASP A 662 16.53 -19.62 33.28
N ASN A 663 16.45 -19.07 34.50
CA ASN A 663 15.73 -17.82 34.76
C ASN A 663 16.25 -16.61 33.98
N HIS A 664 17.55 -16.59 33.66
CA HIS A 664 18.15 -15.50 32.89
C HIS A 664 18.66 -16.03 31.57
N PHE A 665 18.22 -15.41 30.49
CA PHE A 665 18.61 -15.76 29.11
C PHE A 665 18.98 -14.51 28.32
N ILE A 666 20.12 -14.54 27.62
CA ILE A 666 20.53 -13.53 26.64
C ILE A 666 20.99 -14.23 25.37
N GLY A 667 20.45 -13.83 24.23
CA GLY A 667 20.78 -14.35 22.92
C GLY A 667 21.17 -13.27 21.93
N LEU A 668 22.12 -13.60 21.07
CA LEU A 668 22.52 -12.81 19.91
C LEU A 668 22.25 -13.61 18.64
N ARG A 669 21.73 -12.98 17.60
CA ARG A 669 21.48 -13.57 16.30
C ARG A 669 22.01 -12.68 15.20
N LEU A 670 22.67 -13.27 14.21
CA LEU A 670 22.98 -12.64 12.93
C LEU A 670 22.26 -13.42 11.83
N LYS A 671 21.40 -12.75 11.06
CA LYS A 671 20.73 -13.30 9.87
C LYS A 671 21.26 -12.58 8.63
N ALA A 672 21.76 -13.35 7.67
CA ALA A 672 21.99 -12.91 6.31
C ALA A 672 20.77 -13.32 5.46
N GLN A 673 20.26 -12.40 4.65
CA GLN A 673 19.10 -12.62 3.78
C GLN A 673 19.46 -12.15 2.37
N GLU A 674 19.39 -13.04 1.40
CA GLU A 674 19.64 -12.72 0.01
C GLU A 674 18.37 -12.89 -0.83
N ASN A 675 18.01 -11.85 -1.57
CA ASN A 675 16.94 -11.92 -2.56
C ASN A 675 17.52 -12.44 -3.88
N ILE A 676 17.26 -13.71 -4.21
CA ILE A 676 17.80 -14.36 -5.40
C ILE A 676 17.02 -13.95 -6.64
N TYR A 677 15.68 -13.99 -6.55
CA TYR A 677 14.81 -13.71 -7.68
C TYR A 677 13.43 -13.27 -7.20
N LYS A 678 12.99 -12.05 -7.60
CA LYS A 678 11.67 -11.47 -7.28
C LYS A 678 11.33 -11.61 -5.78
N SER A 679 10.50 -12.61 -5.44
CA SER A 679 10.01 -12.89 -4.08
C SER A 679 10.67 -14.09 -3.42
N VAL A 680 11.79 -14.60 -3.96
CA VAL A 680 12.54 -15.76 -3.43
C VAL A 680 13.73 -15.27 -2.61
N PHE A 681 13.82 -15.74 -1.37
CA PHE A 681 14.85 -15.37 -0.41
C PHE A 681 15.59 -16.61 0.09
N LEU A 682 16.93 -16.56 0.11
CA LEU A 682 17.75 -17.45 0.93
C LEU A 682 18.12 -16.75 2.23
N THR A 683 18.16 -17.51 3.31
CA THR A 683 18.55 -17.01 4.62
C THR A 683 19.56 -17.92 5.28
N ALA A 684 20.55 -17.33 5.93
CA ALA A 684 21.45 -18.00 6.83
C ALA A 684 21.41 -17.30 8.18
N LYS A 685 21.25 -18.05 9.26
CA LYS A 685 21.17 -17.53 10.63
C LYS A 685 22.24 -18.20 11.49
N VAL A 686 22.89 -17.43 12.35
CA VAL A 686 23.77 -17.92 13.41
C VAL A 686 23.31 -17.31 14.72
N ASN A 687 23.15 -18.13 15.73
CA ASN A 687 22.79 -17.70 17.10
C ASN A 687 23.88 -18.09 18.08
N ALA A 688 24.07 -17.23 19.09
CA ALA A 688 24.80 -17.52 20.30
C ALA A 688 23.96 -17.10 21.52
N ALA A 689 23.91 -17.88 22.56
CA ALA A 689 23.18 -17.53 23.77
C ALA A 689 23.86 -18.06 25.04
N VAL A 690 23.61 -17.38 26.14
CA VAL A 690 23.95 -17.79 27.49
C VAL A 690 22.71 -17.80 28.36
N HIS A 691 22.62 -18.73 29.30
CA HIS A 691 21.52 -18.79 30.27
C HIS A 691 22.01 -19.34 31.61
N ALA A 692 21.46 -18.83 32.71
CA ALA A 692 21.78 -19.25 34.06
C ALA A 692 20.64 -18.94 35.04
N ASN A 693 20.55 -19.67 36.16
CA ASN A 693 19.57 -19.36 37.21
C ASN A 693 19.95 -18.16 38.06
N ARG A 694 21.23 -17.79 38.12
CA ARG A 694 21.73 -16.59 38.79
C ARG A 694 22.35 -15.65 37.77
N LEU A 695 22.07 -14.38 37.91
CA LEU A 695 22.62 -13.36 37.01
C LEU A 695 24.16 -13.30 37.06
N ALA A 696 24.77 -13.56 38.23
CA ALA A 696 26.22 -13.59 38.42
C ALA A 696 26.91 -14.71 37.62
N ASP A 697 26.21 -15.81 37.36
CA ASP A 697 26.74 -16.98 36.70
C ASP A 697 26.51 -16.95 35.17
N LEU A 698 25.77 -15.93 34.67
CA LEU A 698 25.28 -15.90 33.26
C LEU A 698 26.40 -16.03 32.24
N PHE A 699 27.54 -15.38 32.46
CA PHE A 699 28.66 -15.41 31.54
C PHE A 699 29.72 -16.50 31.85
N SER A 700 29.49 -17.29 32.89
CA SER A 700 30.35 -18.44 33.23
C SER A 700 29.79 -19.77 32.73
N THR A 701 28.56 -19.78 32.18
CA THR A 701 27.93 -20.98 31.65
C THR A 701 28.42 -21.32 30.23
N THR A 702 28.21 -22.58 29.84
CA THR A 702 28.53 -23.02 28.47
C THR A 702 27.64 -22.31 27.45
N MET A 703 28.27 -21.63 26.50
CA MET A 703 27.58 -20.91 25.45
C MET A 703 26.84 -21.87 24.50
N LEU A 704 25.56 -21.56 24.23
CA LEU A 704 24.78 -22.23 23.19
C LEU A 704 25.10 -21.64 21.83
N TRP A 705 25.30 -22.50 20.84
CA TRP A 705 25.48 -22.12 19.44
C TRP A 705 24.47 -22.83 18.55
N GLY A 706 23.98 -22.12 17.57
CA GLY A 706 23.09 -22.70 16.57
C GLY A 706 23.28 -22.01 15.23
N ALA A 707 23.07 -22.77 14.18
CA ALA A 707 23.10 -22.30 12.81
C ALA A 707 21.91 -22.86 12.03
N GLN A 708 21.38 -22.09 11.09
CA GLN A 708 20.24 -22.48 10.28
C GLN A 708 20.34 -21.86 8.89
N VAL A 709 20.01 -22.63 7.85
CA VAL A 709 19.84 -22.16 6.49
C VAL A 709 18.42 -22.42 6.03
N GLY A 710 17.86 -21.55 5.21
CA GLY A 710 16.49 -21.72 4.74
C GLY A 710 16.22 -21.00 3.43
N GLY A 711 15.27 -21.53 2.68
CA GLY A 711 14.72 -20.94 1.47
C GLY A 711 13.26 -20.55 1.66
N TYR A 712 12.89 -19.36 1.24
CA TYR A 712 11.55 -18.81 1.43
C TYR A 712 11.04 -18.12 0.18
N TYR A 713 9.75 -18.25 -0.06
CA TYR A 713 9.01 -17.52 -1.07
C TYR A 713 7.99 -16.60 -0.40
N LYS A 714 8.08 -15.30 -0.68
CA LYS A 714 7.09 -14.31 -0.20
C LYS A 714 5.87 -14.37 -1.12
N SER A 715 4.85 -15.09 -0.67
CA SER A 715 3.59 -15.25 -1.41
C SER A 715 2.49 -14.32 -0.86
N MET A 716 1.34 -14.29 -1.55
CA MET A 716 0.12 -13.66 -1.05
C MET A 716 -0.48 -14.38 0.16
N LEU A 717 -0.14 -15.65 0.35
CA LEU A 717 -0.57 -16.47 1.48
C LEU A 717 0.37 -16.33 2.70
N GLY A 718 1.33 -15.41 2.66
CA GLY A 718 2.38 -15.27 3.65
C GLY A 718 3.70 -15.91 3.22
N PRO A 719 4.70 -15.98 4.11
CA PRO A 719 5.97 -16.63 3.84
C PRO A 719 5.80 -18.16 3.72
N LEU A 720 6.23 -18.72 2.59
CA LEU A 720 6.28 -20.15 2.35
C LEU A 720 7.74 -20.56 2.30
N GLY A 721 8.15 -21.52 3.12
CA GLY A 721 9.54 -21.94 3.08
C GLY A 721 9.89 -23.08 4.00
N ALA A 722 11.15 -23.48 3.90
CA ALA A 722 11.73 -24.51 4.72
C ALA A 722 13.12 -24.11 5.18
N SER A 723 13.52 -24.64 6.33
CA SER A 723 14.84 -24.41 6.89
C SER A 723 15.39 -25.68 7.54
N LEU A 724 16.71 -25.78 7.53
CA LEU A 724 17.47 -26.82 8.17
C LEU A 724 18.47 -26.19 9.13
N GLY A 725 18.51 -26.66 10.36
CA GLY A 725 19.36 -26.11 11.40
C GLY A 725 20.08 -27.15 12.23
N TRP A 726 21.11 -26.70 12.91
CA TRP A 726 21.92 -27.46 13.84
C TRP A 726 22.25 -26.63 15.08
N ASN A 727 22.43 -27.25 16.21
CA ASN A 727 22.85 -26.61 17.45
C ASN A 727 23.79 -27.57 18.25
N ASN A 728 24.57 -26.99 19.20
CA ASN A 728 25.49 -27.72 20.03
C ASN A 728 24.87 -28.34 21.29
N ARG A 729 23.56 -28.22 21.50
CA ARG A 729 22.83 -28.78 22.64
C ARG A 729 22.22 -30.16 22.32
N SER A 730 21.78 -30.33 21.08
CA SER A 730 21.27 -31.59 20.59
C SER A 730 22.04 -31.94 19.31
N ASP A 731 22.65 -33.16 19.23
CA ASP A 731 23.40 -33.62 18.06
C ASP A 731 22.47 -34.01 16.88
N ARG A 732 21.32 -33.36 16.76
CA ARG A 732 20.31 -33.64 15.74
C ARG A 732 20.12 -32.43 14.84
N LEU A 733 19.94 -32.69 13.53
CA LEU A 733 19.48 -31.69 12.59
C LEU A 733 17.99 -31.44 12.80
N TYR A 734 17.62 -30.16 12.75
CA TYR A 734 16.24 -29.72 12.85
C TYR A 734 15.76 -29.22 11.51
N PHE A 735 14.62 -29.76 11.05
CA PHE A 735 13.96 -29.39 9.82
C PHE A 735 12.63 -28.72 10.14
N TYR A 736 12.40 -27.52 9.58
CA TYR A 736 11.20 -26.74 9.80
C TYR A 736 10.60 -26.28 8.47
N ILE A 737 9.30 -26.46 8.32
CA ILE A 737 8.51 -25.93 7.19
C ILE A 737 7.52 -24.92 7.76
N ASN A 738 7.35 -23.79 7.04
CA ASN A 738 6.33 -22.78 7.33
C ASN A 738 5.56 -22.44 6.06
N LEU A 739 4.22 -22.42 6.16
CA LEU A 739 3.30 -22.01 5.12
C LEU A 739 2.27 -21.07 5.75
N GLY A 740 2.32 -19.78 5.43
CA GLY A 740 1.36 -18.80 5.93
C GLY A 740 1.95 -17.73 6.84
N TYR A 741 1.07 -16.89 7.35
CA TYR A 741 1.40 -15.80 8.25
C TYR A 741 1.57 -16.30 9.69
N GLU A 742 2.39 -15.60 10.47
CA GLU A 742 2.53 -15.80 11.90
C GLU A 742 1.34 -15.17 12.66
N PHE A 743 0.71 -15.91 13.60
CA PHE A 743 -0.35 -15.42 14.49
C PHE A 743 -0.42 -16.19 15.82
#